data_c23773c441d3327bdcacef698cb0d131
#
_entry.id   c23773c441d3327bdcacef698cb0d131
#
_cell.length_a   1.000
_cell.length_b   1.000
_cell.length_c   1.000
_cell.angle_alpha   90.00
_cell.angle_beta   90.00
_cell.angle_gamma   90.00
#
_symmetry.space_group_name_H-M   'P 1'
#
loop_
_entity.id
_entity.type
_entity.pdbx_description
1 polymer ?
#
loop_
_entity_poly.entity_id
_entity_poly.type
_entity_poly.pdbx_seq_one_letter_code
_entity_poly.pdbx_strand_id
1 'polypeptide(L)'
;MSKKIFFILFTLLFHLSIWRAEAAIGDWKAYMAYHDVQEIEQVGNLIFIQASNGLYVYNKDDQSIQTFSKVDYLNDSEIQHIAYCKTAKKLLIIYTNSNIDLMNVENYECTNLSDYYNASITEDKSVNDIYIIGNYAYLSNGFGIIKINIANCEISDTYNLGFKVDWCEIEGNYIYAYSQTNGKYKAFLSTNLLDKNNWTRVGDYIAKTQTDKSELKQLVSTLNPGGPKYNYFGFMKFANGQLYTCGGTVGGQRNACIQLLKEGDWHIFQDENISEKTGVGYKDIVCLDFDPLDNKHIFAGGRNGLYEFYDEKFKAYYDTDNSLIQPYNGKNKEYQLTQGVKFDSNGNLWILNSQAPSQSLIEYNTNKEWSSHSKPELMKLDDKGFKNKSLGSLQNMMIDSRGLLWFVNNHWTIPSLYCYQISSDAIKGYTSFSNQDGSNISVGSVRTVVEDNKGNLWVGTNVGPLLLEANQITADQTVFNQVKVPRNDGTNYADYLLNNVDINCIAIDKANRKWFGTNGNGVYLISANNIEQLEHFTTSNSKLLSDHIEAIAIDDNTGEVFFGTDKGLCSYESDINSINDEMTKDNVWAYPNPVKPDYTGDITITGLAVNATVMILTSNGSLVHQGKSSSGIYKWDGRDLKGKKVASGIYMVATATENGEKGTVCKIAIIK
;
A
#
# COMPACT_ATOMS: atom_id res chain seq x y z
N MET A 1 -18.60 9.49 -55.53
CA MET A 1 -17.58 8.61 -54.92
C MET A 1 -16.68 9.29 -53.86
N SER A 2 -16.68 10.61 -53.72
CA SER A 2 -15.72 11.31 -52.80
C SER A 2 -16.15 11.45 -51.32
N LYS A 3 -17.44 11.35 -50.97
CA LYS A 3 -17.93 11.51 -49.57
C LYS A 3 -17.80 10.24 -48.73
N LYS A 4 -17.80 9.05 -49.34
CA LYS A 4 -17.63 7.79 -48.59
C LYS A 4 -16.17 7.47 -48.26
N ILE A 5 -15.24 7.97 -49.03
CA ILE A 5 -13.79 7.80 -48.77
C ILE A 5 -13.33 8.71 -47.64
N PHE A 6 -13.93 9.90 -47.50
CA PHE A 6 -13.61 10.82 -46.40
C PHE A 6 -14.11 10.33 -45.03
N PHE A 7 -15.23 9.61 -44.99
CA PHE A 7 -15.75 9.05 -43.74
C PHE A 7 -14.98 7.79 -43.27
N ILE A 8 -14.46 7.00 -44.21
CA ILE A 8 -13.62 5.83 -43.90
C ILE A 8 -12.21 6.27 -43.47
N LEU A 9 -11.65 7.34 -44.03
CA LEU A 9 -10.36 7.88 -43.57
C LEU A 9 -10.50 8.54 -42.15
N PHE A 10 -11.63 9.15 -41.83
CA PHE A 10 -11.86 9.77 -40.53
C PHE A 10 -12.10 8.72 -39.43
N THR A 11 -12.78 7.59 -39.75
CA THR A 11 -12.92 6.46 -38.83
C THR A 11 -11.64 5.65 -38.65
N LEU A 12 -10.77 5.56 -39.69
CA LEU A 12 -9.46 4.94 -39.54
C LEU A 12 -8.46 5.80 -38.72
N LEU A 13 -8.57 7.13 -38.78
CA LEU A 13 -7.76 8.03 -37.96
C LEU A 13 -8.21 8.07 -36.48
N PHE A 14 -9.47 7.72 -36.19
CA PHE A 14 -9.96 7.61 -34.79
C PHE A 14 -9.66 6.27 -34.13
N HIS A 15 -9.27 5.25 -34.89
CA HIS A 15 -8.85 3.94 -34.36
C HIS A 15 -7.33 3.79 -34.16
N LEU A 16 -6.55 4.83 -34.46
CA LEU A 16 -5.07 4.80 -34.39
C LEU A 16 -4.49 5.64 -33.25
N SER A 17 -5.29 6.08 -32.28
CA SER A 17 -4.76 6.88 -31.17
C SER A 17 -5.35 6.53 -29.81
N ILE A 18 -5.50 5.22 -29.50
CA ILE A 18 -5.40 4.79 -28.11
C ILE A 18 -3.92 4.40 -27.92
N TRP A 19 -3.06 5.36 -27.98
CA TRP A 19 -1.80 5.27 -27.27
C TRP A 19 -2.18 5.35 -25.81
N ARG A 20 -2.20 4.22 -25.11
CA ARG A 20 -2.02 4.25 -23.67
C ARG A 20 -0.70 4.97 -23.48
N ALA A 21 -0.72 6.15 -22.88
CA ALA A 21 0.49 6.76 -22.36
C ALA A 21 1.01 5.72 -21.34
N GLU A 22 2.08 5.02 -21.65
CA GLU A 22 2.78 4.19 -20.67
C GLU A 22 3.22 5.15 -19.59
N ALA A 23 2.94 4.81 -18.33
CA ALA A 23 3.38 5.59 -17.19
C ALA A 23 4.91 5.68 -17.22
N ALA A 24 5.47 6.84 -16.95
CA ALA A 24 6.91 7.01 -16.94
C ALA A 24 7.49 6.39 -15.65
N ILE A 25 8.70 5.85 -15.73
CA ILE A 25 9.43 5.37 -14.56
C ILE A 25 9.49 6.50 -13.52
N GLY A 26 9.07 6.21 -12.29
CA GLY A 26 8.96 7.17 -11.21
C GLY A 26 7.56 7.75 -10.99
N ASP A 27 6.60 7.42 -11.85
CA ASP A 27 5.22 7.87 -11.70
C ASP A 27 4.52 7.12 -10.55
N TRP A 28 3.61 7.84 -9.89
CA TRP A 28 2.78 7.31 -8.81
C TRP A 28 1.31 7.42 -9.19
N LYS A 29 0.52 6.44 -8.73
CA LYS A 29 -0.92 6.43 -8.88
C LYS A 29 -1.60 6.02 -7.57
N ALA A 30 -2.73 6.65 -7.24
CA ALA A 30 -3.54 6.29 -6.07
C ALA A 30 -4.81 5.58 -6.52
N TYR A 31 -5.26 4.61 -5.71
CA TYR A 31 -6.49 3.86 -5.89
C TYR A 31 -7.31 3.98 -4.61
N MET A 32 -8.14 5.04 -4.54
CA MET A 32 -8.92 5.35 -3.36
C MET A 32 -10.35 4.82 -3.49
N ALA A 33 -10.91 4.36 -2.38
CA ALA A 33 -12.32 4.04 -2.28
C ALA A 33 -13.16 5.32 -2.11
N TYR A 34 -14.36 5.32 -2.73
CA TYR A 34 -15.32 6.43 -2.64
C TYR A 34 -16.73 5.93 -2.30
N HIS A 35 -16.85 4.78 -1.66
CA HIS A 35 -18.13 4.10 -1.46
C HIS A 35 -18.97 4.71 -0.33
N ASP A 36 -18.34 5.13 0.76
CA ASP A 36 -19.02 5.62 1.97
C ASP A 36 -19.01 7.15 1.99
N VAL A 37 -20.14 7.77 1.59
CA VAL A 37 -20.30 9.22 1.52
C VAL A 37 -20.54 9.80 2.92
N GLN A 38 -19.70 10.73 3.35
CA GLN A 38 -19.72 11.35 4.67
C GLN A 38 -20.15 12.82 4.59
N GLU A 39 -19.45 13.64 3.80
CA GLU A 39 -19.79 15.06 3.65
C GLU A 39 -19.95 15.47 2.18
N ILE A 40 -20.81 16.44 1.95
CA ILE A 40 -21.11 16.96 0.61
C ILE A 40 -21.16 18.49 0.68
N GLU A 41 -20.43 19.16 -0.21
CA GLU A 41 -20.45 20.62 -0.35
C GLU A 41 -20.80 21.00 -1.80
N GLN A 42 -21.84 21.82 -1.97
CA GLN A 42 -22.24 22.31 -3.28
C GLN A 42 -21.67 23.70 -3.56
N VAL A 43 -21.01 23.85 -4.71
CA VAL A 43 -20.39 25.08 -5.19
C VAL A 43 -20.89 25.39 -6.59
N GLY A 44 -22.03 26.06 -6.71
CA GLY A 44 -22.69 26.26 -8.01
C GLY A 44 -23.10 24.93 -8.62
N ASN A 45 -22.54 24.61 -9.81
CA ASN A 45 -22.80 23.35 -10.50
C ASN A 45 -21.81 22.22 -10.11
N LEU A 46 -20.80 22.54 -9.30
CA LEU A 46 -19.87 21.55 -8.75
C LEU A 46 -20.40 21.00 -7.43
N ILE A 47 -20.30 19.71 -7.24
CA ILE A 47 -20.56 19.04 -5.96
C ILE A 47 -19.26 18.37 -5.53
N PHE A 48 -18.70 18.78 -4.39
CA PHE A 48 -17.55 18.16 -3.74
C PHE A 48 -18.06 17.13 -2.73
N ILE A 49 -17.53 15.92 -2.80
CA ILE A 49 -17.98 14.79 -1.99
C ILE A 49 -16.77 14.18 -1.29
N GLN A 50 -16.80 14.19 0.03
CA GLN A 50 -15.89 13.43 0.86
C GLN A 50 -16.50 12.06 1.11
N ALA A 51 -15.79 11.01 0.68
CA ALA A 51 -16.25 9.64 0.80
C ALA A 51 -15.08 8.69 1.09
N SER A 52 -15.27 7.73 1.99
CA SER A 52 -14.26 6.72 2.38
C SER A 52 -12.86 7.32 2.63
N ASN A 53 -12.79 8.51 3.24
CA ASN A 53 -11.57 9.30 3.47
C ASN A 53 -10.92 9.94 2.22
N GLY A 54 -11.55 9.81 1.04
CA GLY A 54 -11.13 10.45 -0.20
C GLY A 54 -12.01 11.67 -0.57
N LEU A 55 -11.67 12.33 -1.65
CA LEU A 55 -12.40 13.48 -2.21
C LEU A 55 -12.62 13.29 -3.70
N TYR A 56 -13.81 13.59 -4.18
CA TYR A 56 -14.09 13.77 -5.59
C TYR A 56 -15.04 14.92 -5.83
N VAL A 57 -15.08 15.44 -7.05
CA VAL A 57 -16.02 16.46 -7.50
C VAL A 57 -16.84 15.93 -8.66
N TYR A 58 -18.14 16.19 -8.61
CA TYR A 58 -19.06 15.96 -9.72
C TYR A 58 -19.50 17.30 -10.31
N ASN A 59 -19.34 17.45 -11.62
CA ASN A 59 -19.80 18.63 -12.36
C ASN A 59 -21.16 18.33 -13.01
N LYS A 60 -22.20 19.10 -12.63
CA LYS A 60 -23.57 18.94 -13.17
C LYS A 60 -23.70 19.34 -14.64
N ASP A 61 -22.81 20.21 -15.15
CA ASP A 61 -22.91 20.73 -16.51
C ASP A 61 -22.54 19.69 -17.56
N ASP A 62 -21.48 18.94 -17.34
CA ASP A 62 -20.95 17.94 -18.26
C ASP A 62 -20.99 16.51 -17.72
N GLN A 63 -21.49 16.33 -16.47
CA GLN A 63 -21.58 15.05 -15.77
C GLN A 63 -20.21 14.37 -15.51
N SER A 64 -19.13 15.13 -15.58
CA SER A 64 -17.79 14.62 -15.30
C SER A 64 -17.58 14.41 -13.80
N ILE A 65 -16.72 13.42 -13.47
CA ILE A 65 -16.23 13.17 -12.12
C ILE A 65 -14.71 13.28 -12.15
N GLN A 66 -14.17 14.03 -11.20
CA GLN A 66 -12.73 14.10 -10.97
C GLN A 66 -12.42 13.72 -9.52
N THR A 67 -11.46 12.82 -9.34
CA THR A 67 -10.99 12.37 -8.03
C THR A 67 -9.73 13.12 -7.62
N PHE A 68 -9.50 13.23 -6.31
CA PHE A 68 -8.36 13.91 -5.73
C PHE A 68 -7.66 13.01 -4.71
N SER A 69 -6.35 12.97 -4.77
CA SER A 69 -5.51 12.18 -3.87
C SER A 69 -4.24 12.93 -3.49
N LYS A 70 -3.50 12.39 -2.53
CA LYS A 70 -2.15 12.87 -2.18
C LYS A 70 -1.16 12.75 -3.34
N VAL A 71 -1.41 11.85 -4.29
CA VAL A 71 -0.57 11.67 -5.47
C VAL A 71 -0.68 12.88 -6.41
N ASP A 72 -1.86 13.46 -6.53
CA ASP A 72 -2.17 14.49 -7.52
C ASP A 72 -2.24 15.92 -6.96
N TYR A 73 -3.21 16.17 -6.09
CA TYR A 73 -3.60 17.54 -5.70
C TYR A 73 -3.48 17.82 -4.22
N LEU A 74 -3.71 16.80 -3.37
CA LEU A 74 -3.80 16.96 -1.92
C LEU A 74 -2.44 16.83 -1.26
N ASN A 75 -2.28 17.40 -0.07
CA ASN A 75 -1.04 17.31 0.69
C ASN A 75 -1.04 16.17 1.70
N ASP A 76 -2.20 15.56 1.97
CA ASP A 76 -2.33 14.44 2.91
C ASP A 76 -3.42 13.44 2.49
N SER A 77 -3.59 12.40 3.29
CA SER A 77 -4.59 11.35 3.14
C SER A 77 -5.61 11.43 4.29
N GLU A 78 -6.72 10.67 4.22
CA GLU A 78 -7.74 10.56 5.27
C GLU A 78 -8.43 11.88 5.63
N ILE A 79 -9.22 12.38 4.70
CA ILE A 79 -10.03 13.59 4.90
C ILE A 79 -11.08 13.33 5.97
N GLN A 80 -11.15 14.21 6.97
CA GLN A 80 -12.13 14.19 8.05
C GLN A 80 -13.32 15.11 7.75
N HIS A 81 -13.06 16.34 7.30
CA HIS A 81 -14.09 17.34 7.03
C HIS A 81 -13.79 18.14 5.77
N ILE A 82 -14.85 18.57 5.09
CA ILE A 82 -14.80 19.58 4.03
C ILE A 82 -15.78 20.70 4.30
N ALA A 83 -15.42 21.95 3.98
CA ALA A 83 -16.32 23.07 4.09
C ALA A 83 -16.01 24.16 3.04
N TYR A 84 -17.02 24.65 2.34
CA TYR A 84 -16.83 25.67 1.30
C TYR A 84 -16.94 27.09 1.83
N CYS A 85 -15.90 27.89 1.61
CA CYS A 85 -15.91 29.33 1.84
C CYS A 85 -16.25 30.10 0.55
N LYS A 86 -17.51 30.55 0.43
CA LYS A 86 -17.99 31.25 -0.75
C LYS A 86 -17.24 32.55 -1.04
N THR A 87 -16.88 33.31 -0.01
CA THR A 87 -16.22 34.62 -0.15
C THR A 87 -14.79 34.48 -0.68
N ALA A 88 -14.03 33.49 -0.19
CA ALA A 88 -12.67 33.21 -0.63
C ALA A 88 -12.59 32.26 -1.84
N LYS A 89 -13.70 31.69 -2.27
CA LYS A 89 -13.80 30.66 -3.33
C LYS A 89 -12.87 29.46 -3.09
N LYS A 90 -12.73 29.04 -1.85
CA LYS A 90 -11.88 27.93 -1.45
C LYS A 90 -12.67 26.88 -0.68
N LEU A 91 -12.36 25.63 -0.94
CA LEU A 91 -12.76 24.49 -0.14
C LEU A 91 -11.70 24.26 0.95
N LEU A 92 -12.13 24.32 2.20
CA LEU A 92 -11.33 23.93 3.36
C LEU A 92 -11.41 22.42 3.50
N ILE A 93 -10.28 21.74 3.58
CA ILE A 93 -10.14 20.29 3.72
C ILE A 93 -9.35 20.04 5.00
N ILE A 94 -9.96 19.34 5.95
CA ILE A 94 -9.35 18.97 7.22
C ILE A 94 -9.04 17.48 7.20
N TYR A 95 -7.82 17.11 7.54
CA TYR A 95 -7.38 15.72 7.65
C TYR A 95 -7.47 15.20 9.08
N THR A 96 -7.57 13.89 9.26
CA THR A 96 -7.65 13.25 10.58
C THR A 96 -6.46 13.54 11.48
N ASN A 97 -5.29 13.80 10.91
CA ASN A 97 -4.08 14.23 11.63
C ASN A 97 -4.03 15.72 11.94
N SER A 98 -5.11 16.46 11.65
CA SER A 98 -5.22 17.92 11.84
C SER A 98 -4.38 18.77 10.87
N ASN A 99 -3.86 18.19 9.78
CA ASN A 99 -3.35 18.94 8.65
C ASN A 99 -4.51 19.62 7.91
N ILE A 100 -4.24 20.70 7.18
CA ILE A 100 -5.29 21.51 6.54
C ILE A 100 -4.85 21.88 5.13
N ASP A 101 -5.74 21.65 4.16
CA ASP A 101 -5.61 22.17 2.81
C ASP A 101 -6.70 23.21 2.50
N LEU A 102 -6.33 24.22 1.75
CA LEU A 102 -7.23 25.22 1.17
C LEU A 102 -7.20 25.09 -0.35
N MET A 103 -8.17 24.36 -0.92
CA MET A 103 -8.28 24.12 -2.36
C MET A 103 -9.04 25.25 -3.05
N ASN A 104 -8.47 25.86 -4.08
CA ASN A 104 -9.18 26.76 -4.97
C ASN A 104 -10.18 25.95 -5.82
N VAL A 105 -11.47 26.28 -5.78
CA VAL A 105 -12.51 25.49 -6.47
C VAL A 105 -12.54 25.68 -7.99
N GLU A 106 -11.80 26.68 -8.55
CA GLU A 106 -11.78 26.94 -9.98
C GLU A 106 -10.66 26.17 -10.70
N ASN A 107 -9.50 25.96 -10.05
CA ASN A 107 -8.33 25.30 -10.65
C ASN A 107 -7.79 24.13 -9.84
N TYR A 108 -8.39 23.82 -8.67
CA TYR A 108 -8.05 22.76 -7.74
C TYR A 108 -6.65 22.83 -7.11
N GLU A 109 -5.96 23.97 -7.24
CA GLU A 109 -4.69 24.18 -6.55
C GLU A 109 -4.90 24.23 -5.03
N CYS A 110 -4.09 23.47 -4.28
CA CYS A 110 -4.13 23.39 -2.83
C CYS A 110 -3.01 24.20 -2.21
N THR A 111 -3.36 25.02 -1.22
CA THR A 111 -2.39 25.65 -0.30
C THR A 111 -2.45 24.92 1.03
N ASN A 112 -1.34 24.33 1.47
CA ASN A 112 -1.28 23.61 2.73
C ASN A 112 -1.01 24.56 3.90
N LEU A 113 -1.78 24.43 5.00
CA LEU A 113 -1.59 25.09 6.28
C LEU A 113 -1.13 24.07 7.31
N SER A 114 0.15 23.71 7.28
CA SER A 114 0.72 22.71 8.18
C SER A 114 1.01 23.23 9.60
N ASP A 115 0.82 24.52 9.88
CA ASP A 115 1.13 25.11 11.18
C ASP A 115 0.36 24.45 12.33
N TYR A 116 -0.91 24.12 12.12
CA TYR A 116 -1.71 23.41 13.13
C TYR A 116 -1.25 21.97 13.33
N TYR A 117 -0.93 21.28 12.24
CA TYR A 117 -0.36 19.93 12.28
C TYR A 117 0.97 19.91 13.04
N ASN A 118 1.87 20.88 12.78
CA ASN A 118 3.19 20.97 13.37
C ASN A 118 3.20 21.58 14.78
N ALA A 119 2.08 22.19 15.22
CA ALA A 119 2.01 22.81 16.54
C ALA A 119 2.20 21.79 17.67
N SER A 120 3.11 22.08 18.60
CA SER A 120 3.35 21.28 19.81
C SER A 120 2.25 21.53 20.85
N ILE A 121 1.04 21.04 20.56
CA ILE A 121 -0.14 21.11 21.43
C ILE A 121 -0.35 19.72 22.02
N THR A 122 -0.44 19.62 23.35
CA THR A 122 -0.62 18.34 24.08
C THR A 122 -2.07 17.90 24.16
N GLU A 123 -3.00 18.82 23.96
CA GLU A 123 -4.44 18.58 23.95
C GLU A 123 -4.88 17.95 22.63
N ASP A 124 -6.08 17.39 22.62
CA ASP A 124 -6.69 16.80 21.43
C ASP A 124 -6.92 17.87 20.34
N LYS A 125 -6.22 17.71 19.21
CA LYS A 125 -6.30 18.60 18.04
C LYS A 125 -7.42 18.23 17.06
N SER A 126 -8.15 17.14 17.28
CA SER A 126 -9.22 16.71 16.39
C SER A 126 -10.26 17.80 16.18
N VAL A 127 -10.59 18.07 14.93
CA VAL A 127 -11.62 19.04 14.58
C VAL A 127 -13.00 18.38 14.70
N ASN A 128 -13.88 18.98 15.50
CA ASN A 128 -15.23 18.46 15.74
C ASN A 128 -16.27 19.10 14.81
N ASP A 129 -16.07 20.35 14.42
CA ASP A 129 -17.00 21.13 13.59
C ASP A 129 -16.31 22.33 12.96
N ILE A 130 -16.84 22.79 11.83
CA ILE A 130 -16.39 23.96 11.09
C ILE A 130 -17.53 24.95 10.97
N TYR A 131 -17.30 26.21 11.39
CA TYR A 131 -18.18 27.33 11.17
C TYR A 131 -17.52 28.40 10.30
N ILE A 132 -18.14 28.74 9.17
CA ILE A 132 -17.59 29.72 8.22
C ILE A 132 -18.44 30.99 8.21
N ILE A 133 -17.80 32.15 8.36
CA ILE A 133 -18.40 33.47 8.20
C ILE A 133 -17.45 34.43 7.49
N GLY A 134 -17.90 35.04 6.39
CA GLY A 134 -17.04 35.89 5.55
C GLY A 134 -15.82 35.09 5.03
N ASN A 135 -14.62 35.61 5.29
CA ASN A 135 -13.35 34.96 4.92
C ASN A 135 -12.74 34.09 6.02
N TYR A 136 -13.47 33.84 7.11
CA TYR A 136 -12.93 33.13 8.27
C TYR A 136 -13.64 31.82 8.51
N ALA A 137 -12.84 30.79 8.85
CA ALA A 137 -13.31 29.55 9.43
C ALA A 137 -12.97 29.50 10.92
N TYR A 138 -13.90 29.00 11.73
CA TYR A 138 -13.73 28.71 13.14
C TYR A 138 -13.83 27.20 13.33
N LEU A 139 -12.70 26.56 13.68
CA LEU A 139 -12.61 25.12 13.89
C LEU A 139 -12.78 24.81 15.37
N SER A 140 -13.85 24.16 15.74
CA SER A 140 -14.07 23.63 17.09
C SER A 140 -13.26 22.38 17.30
N ASN A 141 -12.52 22.26 18.43
CA ASN A 141 -11.60 21.14 18.70
C ASN A 141 -11.61 20.71 20.18
N GLY A 142 -10.70 19.81 20.56
CA GLY A 142 -10.64 19.24 21.90
C GLY A 142 -10.27 20.21 23.02
N PHE A 143 -9.80 21.42 22.71
CA PHE A 143 -9.39 22.41 23.72
C PHE A 143 -10.01 23.79 23.53
N GLY A 144 -10.72 24.05 22.43
CA GLY A 144 -11.31 25.34 22.14
C GLY A 144 -11.66 25.56 20.67
N ILE A 145 -11.24 26.72 20.12
CA ILE A 145 -11.57 27.14 18.76
C ILE A 145 -10.33 27.72 18.08
N ILE A 146 -10.06 27.31 16.84
CA ILE A 146 -9.03 27.90 15.98
C ILE A 146 -9.72 28.74 14.91
N LYS A 147 -9.22 29.95 14.70
CA LYS A 147 -9.68 30.87 13.67
C LYS A 147 -8.69 30.91 12.52
N ILE A 148 -9.17 30.61 11.33
CA ILE A 148 -8.39 30.63 10.08
C ILE A 148 -8.89 31.74 9.18
N ASN A 149 -7.98 32.56 8.64
CA ASN A 149 -8.26 33.46 7.54
C ASN A 149 -8.05 32.67 6.22
N ILE A 150 -9.15 32.23 5.63
CA ILE A 150 -9.14 31.40 4.40
C ILE A 150 -8.60 32.20 3.21
N ALA A 151 -8.91 33.52 3.12
CA ALA A 151 -8.45 34.35 2.03
C ALA A 151 -6.92 34.50 2.02
N ASN A 152 -6.33 34.70 3.19
CA ASN A 152 -4.88 34.88 3.38
C ASN A 152 -4.13 33.54 3.54
N CYS A 153 -4.83 32.44 3.69
CA CYS A 153 -4.24 31.11 3.98
C CYS A 153 -3.37 31.14 5.26
N GLU A 154 -3.93 31.60 6.38
CA GLU A 154 -3.21 31.73 7.66
C GLU A 154 -4.08 31.39 8.86
N ILE A 155 -3.49 30.84 9.91
CA ILE A 155 -4.14 30.74 11.23
C ILE A 155 -4.07 32.08 11.91
N SER A 156 -5.24 32.71 12.14
CA SER A 156 -5.29 34.04 12.73
C SER A 156 -5.19 34.03 14.26
N ASP A 157 -5.91 33.11 14.90
CA ASP A 157 -6.03 33.06 16.36
C ASP A 157 -6.29 31.61 16.85
N THR A 158 -5.92 31.35 18.11
CA THR A 158 -6.24 30.07 18.79
C THR A 158 -6.84 30.40 20.16
N TYR A 159 -8.15 30.18 20.30
CA TYR A 159 -8.90 30.44 21.55
C TYR A 159 -8.89 29.16 22.40
N ASN A 160 -7.93 29.05 23.32
CA ASN A 160 -7.84 27.91 24.23
C ASN A 160 -8.79 28.14 25.44
N LEU A 161 -9.93 27.44 25.43
CA LEU A 161 -10.92 27.49 26.50
C LEU A 161 -10.59 26.48 27.63
N GLY A 162 -9.69 25.54 27.39
CA GLY A 162 -9.33 24.47 28.32
C GLY A 162 -10.35 23.33 28.39
N PHE A 163 -11.26 23.24 27.42
CA PHE A 163 -12.23 22.16 27.30
C PHE A 163 -12.63 21.95 25.83
N LYS A 164 -13.14 20.76 25.54
CA LYS A 164 -13.64 20.38 24.23
C LYS A 164 -14.82 21.25 23.81
N VAL A 165 -14.74 21.86 22.64
CA VAL A 165 -15.84 22.55 21.94
C VAL A 165 -16.35 21.62 20.84
N ASP A 166 -17.64 21.29 20.89
CA ASP A 166 -18.28 20.43 19.90
C ASP A 166 -18.65 21.20 18.64
N TRP A 167 -19.12 22.44 18.79
CA TRP A 167 -19.39 23.37 17.69
C TRP A 167 -19.42 24.82 18.16
N CYS A 168 -19.33 25.78 17.24
CA CYS A 168 -19.38 27.20 17.54
C CYS A 168 -20.18 27.97 16.47
N GLU A 169 -20.61 29.18 16.83
CA GLU A 169 -21.27 30.11 15.91
C GLU A 169 -21.05 31.56 16.35
N ILE A 170 -21.29 32.51 15.44
CA ILE A 170 -21.32 33.93 15.71
C ILE A 170 -22.74 34.42 15.49
N GLU A 171 -23.32 35.02 16.52
CA GLU A 171 -24.62 35.67 16.48
C GLU A 171 -24.51 37.10 17.01
N GLY A 172 -24.85 38.07 16.17
CA GLY A 172 -24.69 39.48 16.48
C GLY A 172 -23.23 39.85 16.80
N ASN A 173 -22.98 40.36 18.02
CA ASN A 173 -21.65 40.76 18.48
C ASN A 173 -20.97 39.70 19.36
N TYR A 174 -21.49 38.46 19.41
CA TYR A 174 -20.98 37.40 20.25
C TYR A 174 -20.56 36.19 19.46
N ILE A 175 -19.47 35.56 19.91
CA ILE A 175 -19.12 34.19 19.55
C ILE A 175 -19.64 33.24 20.64
N TYR A 176 -20.25 32.14 20.25
CA TYR A 176 -20.74 31.10 21.13
C TYR A 176 -19.94 29.79 20.91
N ALA A 177 -19.56 29.17 22.01
CA ALA A 177 -18.94 27.85 22.03
C ALA A 177 -19.86 26.86 22.76
N TYR A 178 -20.12 25.73 22.13
CA TYR A 178 -21.01 24.69 22.66
C TYR A 178 -20.22 23.45 22.99
N SER A 179 -20.32 23.01 24.23
CA SER A 179 -19.62 21.83 24.74
C SER A 179 -20.62 20.90 25.43
N GLN A 180 -20.68 19.65 24.97
CA GLN A 180 -21.58 18.65 25.54
C GLN A 180 -21.29 18.43 27.03
N THR A 181 -20.04 18.58 27.45
CA THR A 181 -19.61 18.38 28.85
C THR A 181 -19.67 19.66 29.67
N ASN A 182 -19.48 20.85 29.08
CA ASN A 182 -19.32 22.10 29.80
C ASN A 182 -20.49 23.08 29.63
N GLY A 183 -21.36 22.86 28.63
CA GLY A 183 -22.51 23.69 28.34
C GLY A 183 -22.22 24.75 27.26
N LYS A 184 -23.04 25.81 27.25
CA LYS A 184 -22.94 26.94 26.29
C LYS A 184 -22.14 28.08 26.91
N TYR A 185 -21.10 28.55 26.22
CA TYR A 185 -20.29 29.68 26.55
C TYR A 185 -20.44 30.77 25.51
N LYS A 186 -20.21 32.05 25.91
CA LYS A 186 -20.12 33.18 24.98
C LYS A 186 -19.02 34.13 25.35
N ALA A 187 -18.51 34.85 24.36
CA ALA A 187 -17.62 35.98 24.51
C ALA A 187 -18.02 37.11 23.53
N PHE A 188 -17.78 38.35 23.91
CA PHE A 188 -18.06 39.48 23.06
C PHE A 188 -16.92 39.67 22.05
N LEU A 189 -17.21 39.79 20.76
CA LEU A 189 -16.20 39.78 19.69
C LEU A 189 -15.14 40.91 19.80
N SER A 190 -15.47 42.03 20.48
CA SER A 190 -14.52 43.13 20.70
C SER A 190 -13.60 42.93 21.91
N THR A 191 -13.78 41.86 22.71
CA THR A 191 -12.89 41.57 23.82
C THR A 191 -11.69 40.76 23.37
N ASN A 192 -10.68 40.63 24.22
CA ASN A 192 -9.57 39.71 23.95
C ASN A 192 -10.04 38.25 24.09
N LEU A 193 -10.35 37.58 22.96
CA LEU A 193 -10.84 36.19 22.92
C LEU A 193 -9.77 35.17 23.30
N LEU A 194 -8.48 35.57 23.34
CA LEU A 194 -7.38 34.70 23.79
C LEU A 194 -7.41 34.54 25.33
N ASP A 195 -8.01 35.49 26.06
CA ASP A 195 -8.20 35.37 27.48
C ASP A 195 -9.48 34.62 27.81
N LYS A 196 -9.34 33.39 28.32
CA LYS A 196 -10.47 32.52 28.70
C LYS A 196 -11.42 33.16 29.72
N ASN A 197 -10.97 34.16 30.50
CA ASN A 197 -11.82 34.83 31.47
C ASN A 197 -12.89 35.72 30.78
N ASN A 198 -12.73 36.06 29.53
CA ASN A 198 -13.73 36.77 28.74
C ASN A 198 -14.85 35.85 28.19
N TRP A 199 -14.71 34.54 28.41
CA TRP A 199 -15.73 33.55 28.01
C TRP A 199 -16.59 33.19 29.22
N THR A 200 -17.90 33.46 29.13
CA THR A 200 -18.86 33.26 30.22
C THR A 200 -19.81 32.11 29.88
N ARG A 201 -20.03 31.20 30.80
CA ARG A 201 -21.06 30.17 30.69
C ARG A 201 -22.44 30.82 30.75
N VAL A 202 -23.31 30.51 29.78
CA VAL A 202 -24.62 31.13 29.65
C VAL A 202 -25.78 30.13 29.56
N GLY A 203 -25.50 28.84 29.60
CA GLY A 203 -26.55 27.81 29.56
C GLY A 203 -26.01 26.41 29.39
N ASP A 204 -26.92 25.48 29.16
CA ASP A 204 -26.60 24.11 28.88
C ASP A 204 -26.31 23.90 27.39
N TYR A 205 -25.72 22.75 27.05
CA TYR A 205 -25.41 22.38 25.68
C TYR A 205 -26.69 22.34 24.81
N ILE A 206 -26.57 22.86 23.62
CA ILE A 206 -27.59 22.77 22.57
C ILE A 206 -26.94 22.07 21.38
N ALA A 207 -27.55 20.99 20.89
CA ALA A 207 -27.07 20.27 19.72
C ALA A 207 -27.19 21.16 18.45
N LYS A 208 -26.19 21.08 17.58
CA LYS A 208 -26.20 21.77 16.28
C LYS A 208 -27.32 21.20 15.39
N THR A 209 -28.14 22.08 14.85
CA THR A 209 -29.14 21.68 13.84
C THR A 209 -28.42 21.35 12.54
N GLN A 210 -28.62 20.12 12.05
CA GLN A 210 -28.05 19.69 10.78
C GLN A 210 -28.83 20.26 9.59
N THR A 211 -28.11 20.72 8.58
CA THR A 211 -28.72 21.13 7.30
C THR A 211 -29.19 19.88 6.55
N ASP A 212 -30.43 19.92 6.05
CA ASP A 212 -30.92 18.82 5.23
C ASP A 212 -30.21 18.80 3.86
N LYS A 213 -29.49 17.72 3.58
CA LYS A 213 -28.78 17.45 2.32
C LYS A 213 -29.35 16.20 1.61
N SER A 214 -30.59 15.80 1.91
CA SER A 214 -31.20 14.56 1.39
C SER A 214 -31.23 14.48 -0.13
N GLU A 215 -31.58 15.56 -0.83
CA GLU A 215 -31.57 15.62 -2.30
C GLU A 215 -30.16 15.43 -2.89
N LEU A 216 -29.15 16.06 -2.28
CA LEU A 216 -27.77 15.89 -2.71
C LEU A 216 -27.29 14.45 -2.46
N LYS A 217 -27.62 13.87 -1.33
CA LYS A 217 -27.29 12.47 -1.02
C LYS A 217 -27.93 11.51 -2.01
N GLN A 218 -29.18 11.75 -2.41
CA GLN A 218 -29.85 10.95 -3.43
C GLN A 218 -29.15 11.06 -4.78
N LEU A 219 -28.76 12.25 -5.23
CA LEU A 219 -27.98 12.41 -6.46
C LEU A 219 -26.64 11.69 -6.36
N VAL A 220 -25.88 11.93 -5.27
CA VAL A 220 -24.56 11.35 -5.07
C VAL A 220 -24.58 9.82 -5.04
N SER A 221 -25.65 9.20 -4.52
CA SER A 221 -25.80 7.74 -4.50
C SER A 221 -25.93 7.10 -5.88
N THR A 222 -26.16 7.90 -6.93
CA THR A 222 -26.22 7.43 -8.33
C THR A 222 -24.90 7.57 -9.07
N LEU A 223 -23.90 8.23 -8.45
CA LEU A 223 -22.60 8.49 -9.06
C LEU A 223 -21.67 7.29 -8.89
N ASN A 224 -20.81 7.08 -9.88
CA ASN A 224 -19.75 6.08 -9.82
C ASN A 224 -18.39 6.72 -10.09
N PRO A 225 -17.66 7.16 -9.06
CA PRO A 225 -16.31 7.73 -9.21
C PRO A 225 -15.24 6.67 -9.55
N GLY A 226 -15.59 5.39 -9.58
CA GLY A 226 -14.64 4.29 -9.73
C GLY A 226 -13.92 3.96 -8.42
N GLY A 227 -12.81 3.24 -8.52
CA GLY A 227 -12.01 2.84 -7.37
C GLY A 227 -12.47 1.52 -6.70
N PRO A 228 -11.69 1.04 -5.71
CA PRO A 228 -12.04 -0.13 -4.89
C PRO A 228 -13.24 0.19 -4.00
N LYS A 229 -13.86 -0.86 -3.46
CA LYS A 229 -14.96 -0.70 -2.50
C LYS A 229 -14.49 -0.18 -1.15
N TYR A 230 -13.36 -0.70 -0.66
CA TYR A 230 -12.77 -0.33 0.64
C TYR A 230 -11.27 -0.06 0.52
N ASN A 231 -10.73 0.77 1.39
CA ASN A 231 -9.30 1.07 1.52
C ASN A 231 -8.55 0.05 2.40
N TYR A 232 -8.83 -1.26 2.24
CA TYR A 232 -8.22 -2.35 2.99
C TYR A 232 -7.42 -3.26 2.07
N PHE A 233 -6.09 -3.22 2.16
CA PHE A 233 -5.18 -3.88 1.23
C PHE A 233 -4.07 -4.68 1.96
N GLY A 234 -4.40 -5.27 3.11
CA GLY A 234 -3.43 -6.04 3.90
C GLY A 234 -3.02 -7.38 3.27
N PHE A 235 -3.73 -7.81 2.23
CA PHE A 235 -3.33 -8.91 1.37
C PHE A 235 -3.49 -8.53 -0.09
N MET A 236 -2.45 -8.77 -0.87
CA MET A 236 -2.43 -8.54 -2.31
C MET A 236 -1.72 -9.68 -3.03
N LYS A 237 -2.25 -10.08 -4.19
CA LYS A 237 -1.66 -11.10 -5.04
C LYS A 237 -1.91 -10.80 -6.51
N PHE A 238 -0.84 -10.81 -7.31
CA PHE A 238 -0.94 -10.82 -8.76
C PHE A 238 -1.16 -12.23 -9.28
N ALA A 239 -2.13 -12.41 -10.15
CA ALA A 239 -2.35 -13.62 -10.91
C ALA A 239 -2.94 -13.29 -12.28
N ASN A 240 -2.38 -13.86 -13.34
CA ASN A 240 -2.85 -13.69 -14.73
C ASN A 240 -2.94 -12.21 -15.17
N GLY A 241 -2.01 -11.35 -14.73
CA GLY A 241 -1.99 -9.93 -15.05
C GLY A 241 -3.08 -9.11 -14.33
N GLN A 242 -3.64 -9.62 -13.24
CA GLN A 242 -4.70 -8.99 -12.45
C GLN A 242 -4.30 -8.94 -10.98
N LEU A 243 -4.63 -7.84 -10.30
CA LEU A 243 -4.36 -7.66 -8.88
C LEU A 243 -5.60 -8.01 -8.05
N TYR A 244 -5.49 -9.05 -7.22
CA TYR A 244 -6.50 -9.44 -6.24
C TYR A 244 -6.10 -8.93 -4.86
N THR A 245 -7.07 -8.34 -4.15
CA THR A 245 -6.84 -7.74 -2.82
C THR A 245 -7.94 -8.14 -1.84
N CYS A 246 -7.58 -8.19 -0.55
CA CYS A 246 -8.55 -8.29 0.55
C CYS A 246 -7.98 -7.64 1.82
N GLY A 247 -8.75 -7.67 2.90
CA GLY A 247 -8.44 -6.97 4.16
C GLY A 247 -7.13 -7.35 4.83
N GLY A 248 -6.71 -8.62 4.71
CA GLY A 248 -5.39 -9.10 5.13
C GLY A 248 -5.16 -9.27 6.64
N THR A 249 -6.11 -8.91 7.50
CA THR A 249 -5.94 -8.98 8.96
C THR A 249 -7.20 -9.47 9.67
N VAL A 250 -7.01 -10.02 10.87
CA VAL A 250 -8.09 -10.39 11.79
C VAL A 250 -8.06 -9.45 12.99
N GLY A 251 -9.22 -9.04 13.48
CA GLY A 251 -9.36 -8.26 14.72
C GLY A 251 -10.09 -6.93 14.54
N GLY A 252 -10.07 -6.33 13.37
CA GLY A 252 -10.78 -5.09 13.09
C GLY A 252 -12.28 -5.27 12.84
N GLN A 253 -12.75 -6.50 12.66
CA GLN A 253 -14.11 -6.82 12.19
C GLN A 253 -14.48 -6.03 10.93
N ARG A 254 -13.49 -5.82 10.05
CA ARG A 254 -13.66 -5.12 8.78
C ARG A 254 -14.68 -5.86 7.92
N ASN A 255 -15.51 -5.13 7.23
CA ASN A 255 -16.40 -5.74 6.22
C ASN A 255 -15.54 -6.46 5.19
N ALA A 256 -15.83 -7.74 4.97
CA ALA A 256 -15.06 -8.54 4.04
C ALA A 256 -15.39 -8.15 2.59
N CYS A 257 -14.35 -8.12 1.78
CA CYS A 257 -14.45 -7.86 0.36
C CYS A 257 -13.21 -8.44 -0.34
N ILE A 258 -13.42 -9.12 -1.45
CA ILE A 258 -12.35 -9.44 -2.40
C ILE A 258 -12.52 -8.47 -3.55
N GLN A 259 -11.49 -7.70 -3.83
CA GLN A 259 -11.44 -6.64 -4.83
C GLN A 259 -10.42 -7.01 -5.89
N LEU A 260 -10.80 -6.89 -7.15
CA LEU A 260 -10.01 -7.24 -8.32
C LEU A 260 -9.79 -6.02 -9.19
N LEU A 261 -8.52 -5.64 -9.39
CA LEU A 261 -8.15 -4.66 -10.41
C LEU A 261 -7.79 -5.39 -11.71
N LYS A 262 -8.59 -5.16 -12.74
CA LYS A 262 -8.47 -5.78 -14.04
C LYS A 262 -8.60 -4.73 -15.14
N GLU A 263 -7.60 -4.62 -16.02
CA GLU A 263 -7.60 -3.69 -17.16
C GLU A 263 -7.86 -2.22 -16.79
N GLY A 264 -7.56 -1.84 -15.54
CA GLY A 264 -7.77 -0.50 -14.99
C GLY A 264 -9.09 -0.30 -14.26
N ASP A 265 -9.99 -1.27 -14.30
CA ASP A 265 -11.29 -1.24 -13.62
C ASP A 265 -11.32 -2.11 -12.37
N TRP A 266 -12.09 -1.68 -11.37
CA TRP A 266 -12.29 -2.43 -10.13
C TRP A 266 -13.55 -3.29 -10.22
N HIS A 267 -13.37 -4.58 -9.98
CA HIS A 267 -14.43 -5.58 -9.86
C HIS A 267 -14.52 -6.03 -8.40
N ILE A 268 -15.73 -6.17 -7.91
CA ILE A 268 -15.99 -6.62 -6.54
C ILE A 268 -16.59 -8.01 -6.62
N PHE A 269 -15.96 -8.98 -5.95
CA PHE A 269 -16.54 -10.31 -5.81
C PHE A 269 -17.87 -10.21 -5.06
N GLN A 270 -18.78 -11.11 -5.38
CA GLN A 270 -20.05 -11.14 -4.67
C GLN A 270 -19.80 -11.14 -3.17
N ASP A 271 -20.27 -10.10 -2.48
CA ASP A 271 -20.20 -9.95 -1.01
C ASP A 271 -21.59 -9.81 -0.39
N GLU A 272 -22.59 -9.58 -1.20
CA GLU A 272 -23.97 -9.46 -0.78
C GLU A 272 -24.56 -10.82 -0.39
N ASN A 273 -25.37 -10.82 0.68
CA ASN A 273 -26.10 -11.99 1.18
C ASN A 273 -25.22 -13.17 1.63
N ILE A 274 -23.88 -13.03 1.70
CA ILE A 274 -23.00 -14.08 2.20
C ILE A 274 -23.28 -14.33 3.68
N SER A 275 -23.38 -13.28 4.50
CA SER A 275 -23.70 -13.41 5.92
C SER A 275 -25.07 -14.10 6.15
N GLU A 276 -26.07 -13.80 5.34
CA GLU A 276 -27.39 -14.45 5.41
C GLU A 276 -27.31 -15.94 5.03
N LYS A 277 -26.58 -16.26 3.94
CA LYS A 277 -26.42 -17.65 3.46
C LYS A 277 -25.60 -18.52 4.40
N THR A 278 -24.60 -17.94 5.09
CA THR A 278 -23.69 -18.67 5.95
C THR A 278 -24.14 -18.70 7.41
N GLY A 279 -25.02 -17.76 7.82
CA GLY A 279 -25.46 -17.58 9.20
C GLY A 279 -24.39 -16.99 10.12
N VAL A 280 -23.28 -16.48 9.56
CA VAL A 280 -22.20 -15.78 10.28
C VAL A 280 -21.83 -14.49 9.58
N GLY A 281 -21.25 -13.53 10.30
CA GLY A 281 -20.80 -12.28 9.71
C GLY A 281 -19.71 -12.50 8.65
N TYR A 282 -19.88 -11.97 7.44
CA TYR A 282 -18.82 -11.97 6.44
C TYR A 282 -17.82 -10.85 6.77
N LYS A 283 -16.77 -11.20 7.53
CA LYS A 283 -15.81 -10.28 8.14
C LYS A 283 -14.38 -10.77 8.01
N ASP A 284 -13.42 -9.82 7.99
CA ASP A 284 -11.98 -10.06 8.08
C ASP A 284 -11.50 -11.19 7.16
N ILE A 285 -11.62 -11.03 5.82
CA ILE A 285 -10.93 -11.93 4.87
C ILE A 285 -9.43 -11.58 4.90
N VAL A 286 -8.60 -12.59 5.22
CA VAL A 286 -7.16 -12.42 5.51
C VAL A 286 -6.30 -12.76 4.32
N CYS A 287 -6.67 -13.78 3.56
CA CYS A 287 -5.87 -14.30 2.46
C CYS A 287 -6.77 -15.00 1.45
N LEU A 288 -6.24 -15.21 0.25
CA LEU A 288 -6.88 -16.01 -0.78
C LEU A 288 -5.82 -16.75 -1.61
N ASP A 289 -6.22 -17.84 -2.25
CA ASP A 289 -5.40 -18.49 -3.26
C ASP A 289 -6.25 -19.09 -4.39
N PHE A 290 -5.60 -19.33 -5.51
CA PHE A 290 -6.20 -19.80 -6.76
C PHE A 290 -5.89 -21.27 -6.96
N ASP A 291 -6.88 -22.01 -7.43
CA ASP A 291 -6.68 -23.37 -7.92
C ASP A 291 -5.74 -23.34 -9.16
N PRO A 292 -4.58 -23.98 -9.11
CA PRO A 292 -3.65 -23.97 -10.23
C PRO A 292 -4.20 -24.69 -11.48
N LEU A 293 -5.26 -25.49 -11.32
CA LEU A 293 -5.92 -26.22 -12.40
C LEU A 293 -7.11 -25.44 -13.01
N ASP A 294 -7.65 -24.45 -12.27
CA ASP A 294 -8.76 -23.59 -12.72
C ASP A 294 -8.66 -22.20 -12.07
N ASN A 295 -8.14 -21.21 -12.78
CA ASN A 295 -7.91 -19.86 -12.29
C ASN A 295 -9.16 -19.05 -11.89
N LYS A 296 -10.36 -19.55 -12.22
CA LYS A 296 -11.63 -18.98 -11.77
C LYS A 296 -12.05 -19.48 -10.40
N HIS A 297 -11.39 -20.53 -9.92
CA HIS A 297 -11.68 -21.18 -8.65
C HIS A 297 -10.77 -20.64 -7.57
N ILE A 298 -11.37 -20.00 -6.55
CA ILE A 298 -10.65 -19.26 -5.50
C ILE A 298 -11.17 -19.70 -4.13
N PHE A 299 -10.25 -19.90 -3.19
CA PHE A 299 -10.57 -20.02 -1.78
C PHE A 299 -10.03 -18.82 -1.02
N ALA A 300 -10.83 -18.32 -0.07
CA ALA A 300 -10.47 -17.20 0.79
C ALA A 300 -10.67 -17.58 2.26
N GLY A 301 -9.61 -17.42 3.04
CA GLY A 301 -9.64 -17.64 4.48
C GLY A 301 -9.92 -16.37 5.25
N GLY A 302 -10.64 -16.49 6.36
CA GLY A 302 -11.02 -15.34 7.16
C GLY A 302 -11.26 -15.65 8.64
N ARG A 303 -11.81 -14.66 9.34
CA ARG A 303 -12.15 -14.76 10.75
C ARG A 303 -13.13 -15.88 11.06
N ASN A 304 -14.11 -16.08 10.20
CA ASN A 304 -15.27 -16.92 10.47
C ASN A 304 -15.30 -18.21 9.63
N GLY A 305 -14.15 -18.66 9.10
CA GLY A 305 -14.03 -19.88 8.32
C GLY A 305 -13.47 -19.68 6.91
N LEU A 306 -13.79 -20.60 6.01
CA LEU A 306 -13.27 -20.66 4.65
C LEU A 306 -14.40 -20.46 3.63
N TYR A 307 -14.15 -19.59 2.65
CA TYR A 307 -15.10 -19.22 1.60
C TYR A 307 -14.57 -19.66 0.23
N GLU A 308 -15.45 -20.28 -0.56
CA GLU A 308 -15.18 -20.70 -1.93
C GLU A 308 -15.90 -19.80 -2.91
N PHE A 309 -15.17 -19.33 -3.93
CA PHE A 309 -15.69 -18.52 -5.02
C PHE A 309 -15.40 -19.19 -6.36
N TYR A 310 -16.29 -19.01 -7.30
CA TYR A 310 -16.11 -19.43 -8.68
C TYR A 310 -16.59 -18.33 -9.62
N ASP A 311 -15.73 -17.89 -10.53
CA ASP A 311 -16.02 -16.82 -11.49
C ASP A 311 -16.61 -15.58 -10.79
N GLU A 312 -15.91 -15.10 -9.74
CA GLU A 312 -16.23 -13.93 -8.88
C GLU A 312 -17.52 -14.10 -8.03
N LYS A 313 -18.19 -15.25 -8.07
CA LYS A 313 -19.43 -15.53 -7.33
C LYS A 313 -19.18 -16.45 -6.14
N PHE A 314 -19.85 -16.14 -5.04
CA PHE A 314 -19.85 -17.00 -3.84
C PHE A 314 -20.46 -18.37 -4.18
N LYS A 315 -19.71 -19.45 -3.89
CA LYS A 315 -20.09 -20.82 -4.22
C LYS A 315 -20.39 -21.64 -2.97
N ALA A 316 -19.51 -21.65 -1.99
CA ALA A 316 -19.66 -22.44 -0.78
C ALA A 316 -18.95 -21.82 0.42
N TYR A 317 -19.32 -22.28 1.62
CA TYR A 317 -18.73 -21.93 2.89
C TYR A 317 -18.43 -23.16 3.70
N TYR A 318 -17.25 -23.18 4.33
CA TYR A 318 -16.74 -24.29 5.11
C TYR A 318 -16.45 -23.86 6.53
N ASP A 319 -17.00 -24.60 7.49
CA ASP A 319 -16.89 -24.35 8.90
C ASP A 319 -16.83 -25.68 9.69
N THR A 320 -17.02 -25.64 11.00
CA THR A 320 -16.98 -26.82 11.89
C THR A 320 -18.07 -27.86 11.62
N ASP A 321 -19.14 -27.52 10.89
CA ASP A 321 -20.25 -28.46 10.62
C ASP A 321 -20.01 -29.31 9.36
N ASN A 322 -19.19 -28.84 8.41
CA ASN A 322 -19.00 -29.48 7.10
C ASN A 322 -17.51 -29.63 6.69
N SER A 323 -16.60 -29.36 7.62
CA SER A 323 -15.15 -29.46 7.37
C SER A 323 -14.39 -29.86 8.64
N LEU A 324 -13.06 -29.92 8.59
CA LEU A 324 -12.19 -30.08 9.75
C LEU A 324 -11.84 -28.75 10.44
N ILE A 325 -12.32 -27.61 9.94
CA ILE A 325 -12.08 -26.30 10.55
C ILE A 325 -12.77 -26.23 11.92
N GLN A 326 -12.04 -25.75 12.92
CA GLN A 326 -12.52 -25.70 14.29
C GLN A 326 -12.58 -24.27 14.81
N PRO A 327 -13.61 -23.90 15.58
CA PRO A 327 -13.69 -22.62 16.25
C PRO A 327 -12.79 -22.56 17.48
N TYR A 328 -12.46 -21.35 17.91
CA TYR A 328 -11.70 -21.10 19.15
C TYR A 328 -12.35 -21.73 20.39
N ASN A 329 -13.66 -21.59 20.55
CA ASN A 329 -14.42 -22.10 21.66
C ASN A 329 -15.71 -22.81 21.22
N GLY A 330 -15.86 -24.07 21.61
CA GLY A 330 -17.11 -24.84 21.48
C GLY A 330 -17.64 -24.85 20.05
N LYS A 331 -18.82 -24.23 19.85
CA LYS A 331 -19.48 -24.15 18.55
C LYS A 331 -19.62 -22.70 18.04
N ASN A 332 -18.79 -21.80 18.52
CA ASN A 332 -18.84 -20.39 18.11
C ASN A 332 -18.30 -20.19 16.68
N LYS A 333 -19.17 -20.20 15.69
CA LYS A 333 -18.85 -20.03 14.28
C LYS A 333 -18.36 -18.62 13.92
N GLU A 334 -18.58 -17.62 14.77
CA GLU A 334 -18.08 -16.24 14.58
C GLU A 334 -16.57 -16.09 14.86
N TYR A 335 -15.88 -17.16 15.22
CA TYR A 335 -14.44 -17.14 15.45
C TYR A 335 -13.79 -18.48 15.11
N GLN A 336 -13.60 -18.73 13.82
CA GLN A 336 -12.97 -19.92 13.23
C GLN A 336 -11.83 -19.47 12.33
N LEU A 337 -10.68 -19.11 12.92
CA LEU A 337 -9.59 -18.42 12.27
C LEU A 337 -8.93 -19.28 11.19
N THR A 338 -9.20 -18.95 9.93
CA THR A 338 -8.56 -19.52 8.75
C THR A 338 -7.65 -18.45 8.15
N GLN A 339 -6.38 -18.38 8.64
CA GLN A 339 -5.48 -17.27 8.34
C GLN A 339 -4.41 -17.61 7.30
N GLY A 340 -4.45 -18.78 6.72
CA GLY A 340 -3.59 -19.19 5.62
C GLY A 340 -4.31 -20.17 4.73
N VAL A 341 -4.26 -19.92 3.42
CA VAL A 341 -4.72 -20.82 2.37
C VAL A 341 -3.69 -20.87 1.26
N LYS A 342 -3.39 -22.08 0.75
CA LYS A 342 -2.42 -22.27 -0.31
C LYS A 342 -2.70 -23.53 -1.08
N PHE A 343 -2.81 -23.43 -2.39
CA PHE A 343 -2.84 -24.60 -3.27
C PHE A 343 -1.43 -25.12 -3.54
N ASP A 344 -1.28 -26.43 -3.54
CA ASP A 344 -0.09 -27.09 -4.12
C ASP A 344 -0.25 -27.24 -5.64
N SER A 345 0.81 -27.70 -6.31
CA SER A 345 0.82 -27.91 -7.77
C SER A 345 -0.12 -29.02 -8.24
N ASN A 346 -0.59 -29.87 -7.34
CA ASN A 346 -1.52 -30.97 -7.64
C ASN A 346 -2.98 -30.53 -7.49
N GLY A 347 -3.24 -29.31 -7.02
CA GLY A 347 -4.59 -28.78 -6.78
C GLY A 347 -5.15 -29.11 -5.40
N ASN A 348 -4.35 -29.60 -4.45
CA ASN A 348 -4.78 -29.74 -3.06
C ASN A 348 -4.65 -28.41 -2.34
N LEU A 349 -5.67 -28.06 -1.55
CA LEU A 349 -5.71 -26.83 -0.77
C LEU A 349 -5.22 -27.08 0.66
N TRP A 350 -4.17 -26.38 1.05
CA TRP A 350 -3.62 -26.37 2.42
C TRP A 350 -4.18 -25.20 3.20
N ILE A 351 -4.58 -25.42 4.46
CA ILE A 351 -5.32 -24.47 5.28
C ILE A 351 -4.72 -24.42 6.68
N LEU A 352 -4.47 -23.21 7.18
CA LEU A 352 -4.06 -22.98 8.58
C LEU A 352 -5.26 -22.56 9.43
N ASN A 353 -5.51 -23.31 10.49
CA ASN A 353 -6.56 -23.03 11.47
C ASN A 353 -5.93 -22.61 12.81
N SER A 354 -5.85 -21.30 13.04
CA SER A 354 -5.28 -20.73 14.25
C SER A 354 -6.22 -20.86 15.44
N GLN A 355 -5.63 -20.99 16.65
CA GLN A 355 -6.33 -21.06 17.95
C GLN A 355 -7.38 -22.17 18.07
N ALA A 356 -7.35 -23.15 17.19
CA ALA A 356 -8.28 -24.28 17.17
C ALA A 356 -7.92 -25.32 18.24
N PRO A 357 -8.89 -26.07 18.79
CA PRO A 357 -8.64 -27.06 19.85
C PRO A 357 -7.67 -28.19 19.47
N SER A 358 -7.71 -28.67 18.22
CA SER A 358 -6.87 -29.80 17.79
C SER A 358 -6.41 -29.73 16.33
N GLN A 359 -6.98 -28.87 15.51
CA GLN A 359 -6.60 -28.69 14.12
C GLN A 359 -5.69 -27.47 13.98
N SER A 360 -4.62 -27.61 13.20
CA SER A 360 -3.70 -26.50 12.91
C SER A 360 -3.33 -26.41 11.44
N LEU A 361 -3.08 -27.55 10.80
CA LEU A 361 -2.83 -27.69 9.38
C LEU A 361 -3.79 -28.73 8.79
N ILE A 362 -4.54 -28.34 7.78
CA ILE A 362 -5.61 -29.13 7.16
C ILE A 362 -5.38 -29.15 5.65
N GLU A 363 -5.65 -30.27 5.01
CA GLU A 363 -5.69 -30.42 3.56
C GLU A 363 -7.14 -30.65 3.10
N TYR A 364 -7.52 -30.04 2.00
CA TYR A 364 -8.71 -30.33 1.21
C TYR A 364 -8.25 -30.73 -0.18
N ASN A 365 -8.35 -32.03 -0.49
CA ASN A 365 -7.79 -32.60 -1.71
C ASN A 365 -8.71 -32.46 -2.93
N THR A 366 -8.19 -32.83 -4.10
CA THR A 366 -8.93 -32.76 -5.38
C THR A 366 -10.15 -33.67 -5.41
N ASN A 367 -10.20 -34.73 -4.57
CA ASN A 367 -11.37 -35.63 -4.41
C ASN A 367 -12.43 -35.01 -3.47
N LYS A 368 -12.19 -33.79 -2.94
CA LYS A 368 -13.05 -33.11 -1.97
C LYS A 368 -13.10 -33.77 -0.59
N GLU A 369 -11.99 -34.38 -0.19
CA GLU A 369 -11.82 -35.03 1.09
C GLU A 369 -10.95 -34.14 2.01
N TRP A 370 -11.28 -34.15 3.29
CA TRP A 370 -10.55 -33.41 4.33
C TRP A 370 -9.58 -34.32 5.07
N SER A 371 -8.33 -33.87 5.21
CA SER A 371 -7.29 -34.58 5.97
C SER A 371 -6.62 -33.66 6.98
N SER A 372 -6.31 -34.19 8.18
CA SER A 372 -5.60 -33.45 9.22
C SER A 372 -4.12 -33.76 9.20
N HIS A 373 -3.32 -32.70 9.11
CA HIS A 373 -1.85 -32.73 9.20
C HIS A 373 -1.34 -31.97 10.41
N SER A 374 -2.18 -31.87 11.47
CA SER A 374 -1.86 -31.13 12.68
C SER A 374 -0.72 -31.78 13.44
N LYS A 375 0.29 -30.97 13.79
CA LYS A 375 1.52 -31.43 14.44
C LYS A 375 1.64 -30.84 15.84
N PRO A 376 2.28 -31.58 16.78
CA PRO A 376 2.53 -31.08 18.12
C PRO A 376 3.24 -29.73 18.19
N GLU A 377 4.13 -29.45 17.24
CA GLU A 377 4.91 -28.21 17.14
C GLU A 377 4.02 -26.98 16.90
N LEU A 378 2.85 -27.20 16.33
CA LEU A 378 1.87 -26.15 16.04
C LEU A 378 0.88 -25.90 17.17
N MET A 379 1.06 -26.56 18.34
CA MET A 379 0.14 -26.51 19.46
C MET A 379 0.77 -25.78 20.65
N LYS A 380 0.02 -24.91 21.32
CA LYS A 380 0.40 -24.29 22.59
C LYS A 380 0.44 -25.31 23.73
N LEU A 381 1.31 -25.08 24.70
CA LEU A 381 1.23 -25.71 26.00
C LEU A 381 0.34 -24.86 26.92
N ASP A 382 -0.48 -25.50 27.76
CA ASP A 382 -1.14 -24.85 28.87
C ASP A 382 -0.15 -24.72 30.08
N ASP A 383 -0.60 -24.11 31.17
CA ASP A 383 0.22 -23.91 32.39
C ASP A 383 0.71 -25.22 33.03
N LYS A 384 0.10 -26.35 32.64
CA LYS A 384 0.46 -27.70 33.12
C LYS A 384 1.35 -28.46 32.13
N GLY A 385 1.70 -27.83 30.97
CA GLY A 385 2.52 -28.43 29.93
C GLY A 385 1.75 -29.30 28.94
N PHE A 386 0.40 -29.31 28.96
CA PHE A 386 -0.41 -30.01 27.97
C PHE A 386 -0.73 -29.11 26.78
N LYS A 387 -0.67 -29.66 25.56
CA LYS A 387 -1.05 -28.96 24.35
C LYS A 387 -2.58 -28.84 24.26
N ASN A 388 -3.10 -27.66 24.24
CA ASN A 388 -4.53 -27.41 24.33
C ASN A 388 -5.15 -26.67 23.13
N LYS A 389 -4.36 -25.96 22.35
CA LYS A 389 -4.82 -25.22 21.15
C LYS A 389 -3.69 -25.05 20.15
N SER A 390 -4.05 -24.87 18.87
CA SER A 390 -3.10 -24.42 17.86
C SER A 390 -2.59 -23.01 18.16
N LEU A 391 -1.45 -22.67 17.57
CA LEU A 391 -0.77 -21.40 17.77
C LEU A 391 -1.66 -20.21 17.38
N GLY A 392 -1.34 -19.03 17.93
CA GLY A 392 -2.23 -17.89 17.97
C GLY A 392 -2.51 -17.21 16.64
N SER A 393 -1.54 -17.22 15.71
CA SER A 393 -1.65 -16.51 14.44
C SER A 393 -0.79 -17.19 13.36
N LEU A 394 -1.21 -18.39 12.93
CA LEU A 394 -0.61 -19.14 11.83
C LEU A 394 -1.05 -18.50 10.51
N GLN A 395 -0.11 -17.93 9.76
CA GLN A 395 -0.43 -17.14 8.56
C GLN A 395 0.73 -17.10 7.57
N ASN A 396 0.54 -16.38 6.45
CA ASN A 396 1.54 -16.14 5.41
C ASN A 396 2.12 -17.44 4.84
N MET A 397 1.25 -18.23 4.19
CA MET A 397 1.64 -19.51 3.56
C MET A 397 2.27 -19.31 2.19
N MET A 398 3.38 -19.99 1.95
CA MET A 398 3.97 -20.15 0.62
C MET A 398 4.48 -21.56 0.40
N ILE A 399 4.56 -21.98 -0.84
CA ILE A 399 5.27 -23.20 -1.26
C ILE A 399 6.48 -22.72 -2.04
N ASP A 400 7.68 -23.16 -1.61
CA ASP A 400 8.92 -22.79 -2.27
C ASP A 400 9.20 -23.64 -3.52
N SER A 401 10.25 -23.30 -4.27
CA SER A 401 10.64 -24.00 -5.49
C SER A 401 11.00 -25.49 -5.29
N ARG A 402 11.22 -25.91 -4.04
CA ARG A 402 11.49 -27.32 -3.64
C ARG A 402 10.24 -28.07 -3.26
N GLY A 403 9.07 -27.42 -3.25
CA GLY A 403 7.80 -28.00 -2.82
C GLY A 403 7.61 -28.07 -1.30
N LEU A 404 8.37 -27.30 -0.54
CA LEU A 404 8.21 -27.18 0.91
C LEU A 404 7.19 -26.10 1.24
N LEU A 405 6.28 -26.40 2.15
CA LEU A 405 5.25 -25.46 2.61
C LEU A 405 5.77 -24.67 3.82
N TRP A 406 5.89 -23.36 3.64
CA TRP A 406 6.36 -22.41 4.64
C TRP A 406 5.22 -21.55 5.16
N PHE A 407 5.25 -21.24 6.46
CA PHE A 407 4.32 -20.31 7.11
C PHE A 407 4.89 -19.81 8.44
N VAL A 408 4.28 -18.78 8.98
CA VAL A 408 4.73 -18.13 10.23
C VAL A 408 3.68 -18.24 11.31
N ASN A 409 4.10 -18.16 12.57
CA ASN A 409 3.25 -17.77 13.68
C ASN A 409 3.58 -16.34 14.09
N ASN A 410 2.78 -15.39 13.62
CA ASN A 410 2.91 -13.97 13.95
C ASN A 410 2.21 -13.65 15.28
N HIS A 411 2.67 -14.28 16.34
CA HIS A 411 2.11 -14.06 17.69
C HIS A 411 3.24 -13.90 18.69
N TRP A 412 3.16 -12.85 19.51
CA TRP A 412 4.19 -12.46 20.50
C TRP A 412 4.59 -13.57 21.48
N THR A 413 3.71 -14.54 21.73
CA THR A 413 4.00 -15.63 22.70
C THR A 413 5.05 -16.62 22.19
N ILE A 414 4.97 -17.00 20.91
CA ILE A 414 5.90 -17.94 20.26
C ILE A 414 6.08 -17.49 18.81
N PRO A 415 6.77 -16.36 18.57
CA PRO A 415 7.04 -15.94 17.20
C PRO A 415 7.94 -16.97 16.51
N SER A 416 7.52 -17.51 15.37
CA SER A 416 8.20 -18.65 14.76
C SER A 416 7.95 -18.78 13.27
N LEU A 417 8.90 -19.46 12.60
CA LEU A 417 8.82 -19.89 11.22
C LEU A 417 8.66 -21.42 11.19
N TYR A 418 7.84 -21.93 10.29
CA TYR A 418 7.62 -23.36 10.09
C TYR A 418 7.87 -23.77 8.65
N CYS A 419 8.49 -24.95 8.50
CA CYS A 419 8.67 -25.66 7.23
C CYS A 419 7.95 -27.00 7.33
N TYR A 420 6.94 -27.22 6.52
CA TYR A 420 6.26 -28.50 6.42
C TYR A 420 6.60 -29.17 5.09
N GLN A 421 7.11 -30.41 5.19
CA GLN A 421 7.44 -31.24 4.04
C GLN A 421 6.24 -32.11 3.66
N ILE A 422 5.52 -31.71 2.63
CA ILE A 422 4.27 -32.36 2.17
C ILE A 422 4.50 -33.85 1.90
N SER A 423 5.61 -34.21 1.24
CA SER A 423 5.89 -35.58 0.81
C SER A 423 6.14 -36.58 1.95
N SER A 424 6.57 -36.13 3.10
CA SER A 424 6.91 -36.99 4.26
C SER A 424 6.05 -36.73 5.49
N ASP A 425 5.08 -35.80 5.41
CA ASP A 425 4.24 -35.37 6.52
C ASP A 425 5.05 -34.94 7.76
N ALA A 426 6.21 -34.28 7.52
CA ALA A 426 7.14 -33.87 8.56
C ALA A 426 7.16 -32.34 8.70
N ILE A 427 7.32 -31.83 9.93
CA ILE A 427 7.43 -30.41 10.19
C ILE A 427 8.71 -30.07 10.94
N LYS A 428 9.33 -28.93 10.60
CA LYS A 428 10.42 -28.31 11.33
C LYS A 428 10.00 -26.91 11.75
N GLY A 429 10.08 -26.61 13.05
CA GLY A 429 9.78 -25.29 13.60
C GLY A 429 11.05 -24.57 14.02
N TYR A 430 11.12 -23.28 13.71
CA TYR A 430 12.20 -22.38 14.12
C TYR A 430 11.60 -21.36 15.10
N THR A 431 11.82 -21.59 16.40
CA THR A 431 11.33 -20.76 17.50
C THR A 431 12.43 -19.93 18.17
N SER A 432 13.66 -20.15 17.75
CA SER A 432 14.84 -19.38 18.13
C SER A 432 15.70 -19.12 16.89
N PHE A 433 16.31 -17.95 16.87
CA PHE A 433 17.09 -17.50 15.71
C PHE A 433 18.50 -17.15 16.14
N SER A 434 19.49 -17.69 15.44
CA SER A 434 20.91 -17.38 15.65
C SER A 434 21.52 -16.91 14.34
N ASN A 435 22.33 -15.84 14.40
CA ASN A 435 22.98 -15.30 13.22
C ASN A 435 24.34 -15.99 12.93
N GLN A 436 24.97 -15.59 11.82
CA GLN A 436 26.28 -16.08 11.36
C GLN A 436 27.43 -15.78 12.33
N ASP A 437 27.27 -14.87 13.27
CA ASP A 437 28.26 -14.53 14.29
C ASP A 437 28.05 -15.33 15.60
N GLY A 438 27.10 -16.28 15.60
CA GLY A 438 26.73 -17.10 16.75
C GLY A 438 25.92 -16.36 17.81
N SER A 439 25.41 -15.17 17.48
CA SER A 439 24.56 -14.38 18.37
C SER A 439 23.10 -14.78 18.25
N ASN A 440 22.40 -14.88 19.39
CA ASN A 440 20.95 -15.08 19.41
C ASN A 440 20.25 -13.78 19.04
N ILE A 441 19.26 -13.88 18.15
CA ILE A 441 18.42 -12.77 17.71
C ILE A 441 17.12 -12.83 18.52
N SER A 442 16.82 -11.80 19.29
CA SER A 442 15.57 -11.71 20.06
C SER A 442 14.44 -11.21 19.17
N VAL A 443 13.68 -12.13 18.58
CA VAL A 443 12.58 -11.83 17.69
C VAL A 443 11.27 -11.81 18.48
N GLY A 444 10.54 -10.69 18.44
CA GLY A 444 9.23 -10.54 19.08
C GLY A 444 8.06 -10.82 18.12
N SER A 445 8.30 -10.82 16.80
CA SER A 445 7.29 -11.09 15.77
C SER A 445 7.95 -11.63 14.51
N VAL A 446 7.38 -12.68 13.92
CA VAL A 446 7.74 -13.21 12.59
C VAL A 446 6.51 -13.02 11.69
N ARG A 447 6.62 -12.12 10.70
CA ARG A 447 5.45 -11.62 9.97
C ARG A 447 5.27 -12.25 8.60
N THR A 448 6.38 -12.48 7.89
CA THR A 448 6.33 -12.93 6.50
C THR A 448 7.53 -13.80 6.15
N VAL A 449 7.37 -14.64 5.13
CA VAL A 449 8.43 -15.40 4.51
C VAL A 449 8.23 -15.42 3.00
N VAL A 450 9.30 -15.18 2.24
CA VAL A 450 9.30 -15.25 0.77
C VAL A 450 10.58 -15.90 0.27
N GLU A 451 10.51 -16.56 -0.89
CA GLU A 451 11.66 -17.13 -1.58
C GLU A 451 12.21 -16.12 -2.61
N ASP A 452 13.53 -15.96 -2.65
CA ASP A 452 14.19 -15.16 -3.69
C ASP A 452 14.54 -16.03 -4.93
N ASN A 453 14.94 -15.38 -6.04
CA ASN A 453 15.24 -16.06 -7.31
C ASN A 453 16.47 -17.00 -7.23
N LYS A 454 17.18 -17.04 -6.10
CA LYS A 454 18.31 -17.96 -5.81
C LYS A 454 17.87 -19.11 -4.90
N GLY A 455 16.61 -19.19 -4.55
CA GLY A 455 16.05 -20.21 -3.65
C GLY A 455 16.34 -19.96 -2.17
N ASN A 456 16.83 -18.77 -1.80
CA ASN A 456 16.97 -18.40 -0.39
C ASN A 456 15.65 -17.88 0.15
N LEU A 457 15.45 -17.98 1.47
CA LEU A 457 14.24 -17.47 2.12
C LEU A 457 14.56 -16.20 2.91
N TRP A 458 13.76 -15.18 2.66
CA TRP A 458 13.75 -13.94 3.41
C TRP A 458 12.62 -13.97 4.42
N VAL A 459 12.95 -13.76 5.69
CA VAL A 459 12.00 -13.77 6.81
C VAL A 459 11.89 -12.36 7.38
N GLY A 460 10.70 -11.78 7.32
CA GLY A 460 10.42 -10.46 7.89
C GLY A 460 10.13 -10.56 9.37
N THR A 461 10.87 -9.79 10.18
CA THR A 461 10.72 -9.75 11.65
C THR A 461 10.63 -8.32 12.14
N ASN A 462 10.24 -8.15 13.41
CA ASN A 462 10.24 -6.83 14.05
C ASN A 462 11.63 -6.25 14.35
N VAL A 463 12.68 -7.00 14.10
CA VAL A 463 14.09 -6.57 14.34
C VAL A 463 14.93 -6.54 13.06
N GLY A 464 14.28 -6.56 11.91
CA GLY A 464 14.89 -6.57 10.58
C GLY A 464 14.66 -7.86 9.82
N PRO A 465 15.09 -7.93 8.56
CA PRO A 465 14.98 -9.12 7.73
C PRO A 465 16.07 -10.14 8.12
N LEU A 466 15.70 -11.42 8.11
CA LEU A 466 16.62 -12.54 8.27
C LEU A 466 16.69 -13.32 6.96
N LEU A 467 17.86 -13.76 6.58
CA LEU A 467 18.13 -14.55 5.38
C LEU A 467 18.46 -15.98 5.77
N LEU A 468 17.64 -16.93 5.33
CA LEU A 468 17.90 -18.35 5.40
C LEU A 468 18.39 -18.82 4.02
N GLU A 469 19.68 -19.07 3.88
CA GLU A 469 20.25 -19.52 2.61
C GLU A 469 19.74 -20.92 2.22
N ALA A 470 19.62 -21.17 0.94
CA ALA A 470 19.09 -22.40 0.38
C ALA A 470 19.79 -23.67 0.93
N ASN A 471 21.11 -23.60 1.15
CA ASN A 471 21.91 -24.69 1.69
C ASN A 471 21.72 -24.91 3.20
N GLN A 472 21.10 -23.98 3.92
CA GLN A 472 20.83 -24.07 5.36
C GLN A 472 19.47 -24.69 5.69
N ILE A 473 18.58 -24.81 4.72
CA ILE A 473 17.19 -25.30 4.92
C ILE A 473 17.17 -26.72 5.47
N THR A 474 18.07 -27.57 4.97
CA THR A 474 18.20 -28.98 5.39
C THR A 474 19.30 -29.19 6.44
N ALA A 475 19.98 -28.15 6.90
CA ALA A 475 21.05 -28.26 7.88
C ALA A 475 20.52 -28.63 9.26
N ASP A 476 21.28 -29.44 10.01
CA ASP A 476 20.96 -29.80 11.40
C ASP A 476 20.95 -28.57 12.31
N GLN A 477 21.94 -27.69 12.13
CA GLN A 477 22.00 -26.37 12.78
C GLN A 477 21.75 -25.29 11.75
N THR A 478 20.64 -24.61 11.86
CA THR A 478 20.23 -23.57 10.93
C THR A 478 20.74 -22.20 11.39
N VAL A 479 21.37 -21.47 10.49
CA VAL A 479 21.83 -20.09 10.69
C VAL A 479 20.93 -19.15 9.89
N PHE A 480 20.41 -18.12 10.56
CA PHE A 480 19.64 -17.04 9.93
C PHE A 480 20.57 -15.83 9.76
N ASN A 481 21.06 -15.61 8.55
CA ASN A 481 21.99 -14.53 8.29
C ASN A 481 21.31 -13.17 8.46
N GLN A 482 21.94 -12.29 9.26
CA GLN A 482 21.71 -10.86 9.19
C GLN A 482 22.70 -10.29 8.18
N VAL A 483 22.23 -9.85 7.02
CA VAL A 483 23.08 -9.35 5.95
C VAL A 483 23.89 -8.15 6.44
N LYS A 484 25.21 -8.19 6.26
CA LYS A 484 26.12 -7.10 6.66
C LYS A 484 26.28 -6.12 5.51
N VAL A 485 26.05 -4.84 5.78
CA VAL A 485 26.21 -3.74 4.82
C VAL A 485 27.33 -2.80 5.29
N PRO A 486 28.26 -2.40 4.41
CA PRO A 486 29.34 -1.48 4.75
C PRO A 486 28.78 -0.11 5.19
N ARG A 487 29.38 0.51 6.20
CA ARG A 487 28.97 1.85 6.67
C ARG A 487 29.27 2.96 5.69
N ASN A 488 30.24 2.79 4.82
CA ASN A 488 30.74 3.82 3.88
C ASN A 488 31.18 5.15 4.55
N ASP A 489 31.60 5.09 5.82
CA ASP A 489 32.05 6.21 6.65
C ASP A 489 33.60 6.30 6.73
N GLY A 490 34.29 5.54 5.88
CA GLY A 490 35.76 5.43 5.88
C GLY A 490 36.31 4.42 6.88
N THR A 491 35.46 3.73 7.63
CA THR A 491 35.83 2.60 8.51
C THR A 491 35.58 1.27 7.78
N ASN A 492 36.15 0.20 8.30
CA ASN A 492 35.88 -1.17 7.82
C ASN A 492 34.74 -1.84 8.59
N TYR A 493 33.87 -1.05 9.24
CA TYR A 493 32.74 -1.56 9.97
C TYR A 493 31.52 -1.78 9.04
N ALA A 494 30.69 -2.73 9.43
CA ALA A 494 29.44 -3.02 8.78
C ALA A 494 28.29 -3.00 9.81
N ASP A 495 27.11 -2.58 9.36
CA ASP A 495 25.87 -2.72 10.10
C ASP A 495 25.06 -3.89 9.53
N TYR A 496 24.04 -4.35 10.24
CA TYR A 496 23.09 -5.29 9.68
C TYR A 496 22.04 -4.54 8.85
N LEU A 497 21.70 -5.12 7.70
CA LEU A 497 20.68 -4.59 6.79
C LEU A 497 19.36 -4.36 7.55
N LEU A 498 18.85 -3.13 7.50
CA LEU A 498 17.58 -2.73 8.13
C LEU A 498 17.47 -3.17 9.60
N ASN A 499 18.55 -3.08 10.35
CA ASN A 499 18.60 -3.48 11.76
C ASN A 499 17.58 -2.72 12.61
N ASN A 500 16.76 -3.45 13.38
CA ASN A 500 15.66 -2.93 14.20
C ASN A 500 14.53 -2.22 13.41
N VAL A 501 14.46 -2.44 12.10
CA VAL A 501 13.30 -2.03 11.29
C VAL A 501 12.26 -3.13 11.34
N ASP A 502 11.02 -2.80 11.68
CA ASP A 502 9.91 -3.75 11.75
C ASP A 502 9.39 -4.06 10.34
N ILE A 503 9.77 -5.22 9.79
CA ILE A 503 9.40 -5.67 8.45
C ILE A 503 8.04 -6.34 8.48
N ASN A 504 7.08 -5.75 7.78
CA ASN A 504 5.71 -6.24 7.73
C ASN A 504 5.45 -7.17 6.53
N CYS A 505 5.97 -6.83 5.37
CA CYS A 505 5.86 -7.60 4.13
C CYS A 505 7.12 -7.51 3.29
N ILE A 506 7.32 -8.49 2.41
CA ILE A 506 8.47 -8.54 1.49
C ILE A 506 7.96 -8.98 0.12
N ALA A 507 8.43 -8.34 -0.94
CA ALA A 507 8.23 -8.79 -2.31
C ALA A 507 9.59 -8.86 -3.03
N ILE A 508 9.74 -9.86 -3.90
CA ILE A 508 10.95 -10.06 -4.71
C ILE A 508 10.57 -9.78 -6.18
N ASP A 509 11.33 -8.93 -6.84
CA ASP A 509 11.11 -8.62 -8.23
C ASP A 509 11.93 -9.52 -9.19
N LYS A 510 11.68 -9.42 -10.49
CA LYS A 510 12.40 -10.19 -11.52
C LYS A 510 13.93 -9.99 -11.48
N ALA A 511 14.39 -8.82 -11.04
CA ALA A 511 15.80 -8.51 -10.85
C ALA A 511 16.40 -9.09 -9.56
N ASN A 512 15.63 -9.86 -8.82
CA ASN A 512 15.99 -10.34 -7.48
C ASN A 512 16.26 -9.21 -6.48
N ARG A 513 15.71 -8.00 -6.68
CA ARG A 513 15.72 -6.93 -5.68
C ARG A 513 14.66 -7.23 -4.63
N LYS A 514 14.84 -6.71 -3.45
CA LYS A 514 13.97 -6.94 -2.31
C LYS A 514 13.25 -5.66 -1.95
N TRP A 515 11.93 -5.70 -2.04
CA TRP A 515 11.06 -4.65 -1.58
C TRP A 515 10.58 -4.98 -0.17
N PHE A 516 11.01 -4.19 0.81
CA PHE A 516 10.61 -4.35 2.22
C PHE A 516 9.59 -3.30 2.60
N GLY A 517 8.37 -3.73 2.88
CA GLY A 517 7.34 -2.90 3.49
C GLY A 517 7.42 -2.99 5.00
N THR A 518 7.36 -1.83 5.66
CA THR A 518 7.64 -1.71 7.09
C THR A 518 6.43 -1.22 7.88
N ASN A 519 6.50 -1.42 9.19
CA ASN A 519 5.55 -0.88 10.15
C ASN A 519 6.02 0.51 10.61
N GLY A 520 5.76 1.55 9.80
CA GLY A 520 6.01 2.95 10.15
C GLY A 520 7.30 3.56 9.60
N ASN A 521 8.07 2.85 8.76
CA ASN A 521 9.28 3.37 8.12
C ASN A 521 9.18 3.39 6.58
N GLY A 522 7.98 3.25 6.01
CA GLY A 522 7.77 3.24 4.56
C GLY A 522 8.29 2.00 3.87
N VAL A 523 8.81 2.16 2.65
CA VAL A 523 9.27 1.08 1.76
C VAL A 523 10.76 1.23 1.47
N TYR A 524 11.51 0.14 1.61
CA TYR A 524 12.90 0.05 1.18
C TYR A 524 13.03 -0.86 -0.03
N LEU A 525 13.78 -0.42 -1.03
CA LEU A 525 14.23 -1.23 -2.15
C LEU A 525 15.71 -1.54 -2.00
N ILE A 526 16.05 -2.81 -1.89
CA ILE A 526 17.42 -3.31 -1.72
C ILE A 526 17.86 -4.05 -2.98
N SER A 527 19.09 -3.83 -3.39
CA SER A 527 19.71 -4.41 -4.58
C SER A 527 19.73 -5.94 -4.57
N ALA A 528 19.92 -6.55 -5.75
CA ALA A 528 20.01 -8.00 -5.92
C ALA A 528 21.15 -8.66 -5.14
N ASN A 529 22.24 -7.91 -4.90
CA ASN A 529 23.40 -8.35 -4.08
C ASN A 529 23.19 -8.17 -2.57
N ASN A 530 22.04 -7.61 -2.15
CA ASN A 530 21.62 -7.40 -0.76
C ASN A 530 22.43 -6.32 0.02
N ILE A 531 23.25 -5.51 -0.65
CA ILE A 531 24.17 -4.58 0.02
C ILE A 531 23.71 -3.12 -0.12
N GLU A 532 23.15 -2.76 -1.28
CA GLU A 532 22.83 -1.38 -1.61
C GLU A 532 21.34 -1.09 -1.37
N GLN A 533 21.05 -0.01 -0.67
CA GLN A 533 19.72 0.57 -0.62
C GLN A 533 19.56 1.42 -1.88
N LEU A 534 18.68 0.99 -2.78
CA LEU A 534 18.40 1.67 -4.05
C LEU A 534 17.40 2.81 -3.86
N GLU A 535 16.32 2.52 -3.11
CA GLU A 535 15.26 3.49 -2.80
C GLU A 535 14.83 3.36 -1.34
N HIS A 536 14.32 4.46 -0.79
CA HIS A 536 13.60 4.50 0.47
C HIS A 536 12.45 5.50 0.35
N PHE A 537 11.24 5.00 0.19
CA PHE A 537 10.03 5.80 0.07
C PHE A 537 9.35 5.97 1.42
N THR A 538 9.10 7.22 1.76
CA THR A 538 8.30 7.62 2.93
C THR A 538 7.26 8.66 2.51
N THR A 539 6.29 8.91 3.38
CA THR A 539 5.29 9.96 3.17
C THR A 539 5.89 11.37 3.05
N SER A 540 7.11 11.57 3.55
CA SER A 540 7.80 12.87 3.54
C SER A 540 8.63 13.12 2.28
N ASN A 541 9.08 12.05 1.58
CA ASN A 541 9.95 12.18 0.42
C ASN A 541 9.36 11.63 -0.88
N SER A 542 8.13 11.09 -0.83
CA SER A 542 7.47 10.48 -1.98
C SER A 542 5.96 10.70 -1.94
N LYS A 543 5.24 10.13 -2.90
CA LYS A 543 3.77 10.13 -2.97
C LYS A 543 3.14 8.93 -2.23
N LEU A 544 3.91 8.21 -1.45
CA LEU A 544 3.42 7.11 -0.60
C LEU A 544 2.31 7.62 0.33
N LEU A 545 1.21 6.87 0.45
CA LEU A 545 0.04 7.31 1.23
C LEU A 545 0.26 7.20 2.74
N SER A 546 1.03 6.20 3.18
CA SER A 546 1.38 5.96 4.58
C SER A 546 2.74 5.29 4.71
N ASP A 547 3.43 5.51 5.83
CA ASP A 547 4.66 4.80 6.18
C ASP A 547 4.40 3.42 6.78
N HIS A 548 3.12 3.09 7.07
CA HIS A 548 2.69 1.75 7.48
C HIS A 548 2.25 0.95 6.26
N ILE A 549 3.09 -0.01 5.85
CA ILE A 549 2.88 -0.85 4.68
C ILE A 549 2.31 -2.19 5.11
N GLU A 550 1.11 -2.52 4.66
CA GLU A 550 0.45 -3.79 4.98
C GLU A 550 0.83 -4.91 4.00
N ALA A 551 0.93 -4.59 2.70
CA ALA A 551 1.28 -5.56 1.66
C ALA A 551 1.99 -4.89 0.47
N ILE A 552 2.78 -5.67 -0.28
CA ILE A 552 3.39 -5.27 -1.55
C ILE A 552 3.08 -6.33 -2.59
N ALA A 553 2.65 -5.90 -3.78
CA ALA A 553 2.49 -6.76 -4.95
C ALA A 553 3.17 -6.10 -6.17
N ILE A 554 3.73 -6.94 -7.05
CA ILE A 554 4.46 -6.47 -8.22
C ILE A 554 3.79 -7.06 -9.47
N ASP A 555 3.45 -6.22 -10.43
CA ASP A 555 3.13 -6.67 -11.77
C ASP A 555 4.42 -6.89 -12.55
N ASP A 556 4.83 -8.13 -12.66
CA ASP A 556 6.03 -8.52 -13.38
C ASP A 556 5.99 -8.19 -14.89
N ASN A 557 4.84 -7.88 -15.47
CA ASN A 557 4.70 -7.54 -16.88
C ASN A 557 4.87 -6.04 -17.14
N THR A 558 4.35 -5.21 -16.23
CA THR A 558 4.41 -3.75 -16.36
C THR A 558 5.53 -3.12 -15.52
N GLY A 559 5.98 -3.78 -14.46
CA GLY A 559 6.91 -3.23 -13.48
C GLY A 559 6.26 -2.31 -12.46
N GLU A 560 4.95 -2.19 -12.49
CA GLU A 560 4.19 -1.44 -11.50
C GLU A 560 4.22 -2.17 -10.16
N VAL A 561 4.66 -1.46 -9.12
CA VAL A 561 4.74 -1.97 -7.74
C VAL A 561 3.64 -1.34 -6.93
N PHE A 562 2.77 -2.17 -6.36
CA PHE A 562 1.62 -1.76 -5.57
C PHE A 562 1.93 -1.83 -4.08
N PHE A 563 1.61 -0.76 -3.37
CA PHE A 563 1.77 -0.64 -1.92
C PHE A 563 0.39 -0.51 -1.26
N GLY A 564 -0.04 -1.60 -0.61
CA GLY A 564 -1.20 -1.59 0.27
C GLY A 564 -0.80 -0.99 1.62
N THR A 565 -1.47 0.08 2.01
CA THR A 565 -1.22 0.80 3.25
C THR A 565 -2.48 0.84 4.10
N ASP A 566 -2.36 1.22 5.37
CA ASP A 566 -3.50 1.48 6.26
C ASP A 566 -4.37 2.67 5.82
N LYS A 567 -3.90 3.47 4.83
CA LYS A 567 -4.60 4.64 4.28
C LYS A 567 -5.09 4.48 2.85
N GLY A 568 -4.90 3.31 2.25
CA GLY A 568 -5.32 3.01 0.89
C GLY A 568 -4.22 2.38 0.05
N LEU A 569 -4.47 2.26 -1.25
CA LEU A 569 -3.56 1.67 -2.22
C LEU A 569 -2.92 2.75 -3.08
N CYS A 570 -1.62 2.68 -3.26
CA CYS A 570 -0.90 3.42 -4.30
C CYS A 570 0.06 2.49 -5.04
N SER A 571 0.44 2.90 -6.24
CA SER A 571 1.46 2.21 -7.02
C SER A 571 2.56 3.15 -7.47
N TYR A 572 3.69 2.55 -7.80
CA TYR A 572 4.90 3.19 -8.30
C TYR A 572 5.40 2.46 -9.53
N GLU A 573 5.60 3.20 -10.61
CA GLU A 573 6.16 2.66 -11.85
C GLU A 573 7.66 2.49 -11.70
N SER A 574 8.10 1.24 -11.50
CA SER A 574 9.51 0.92 -11.31
C SER A 574 10.22 0.70 -12.65
N ASP A 575 11.53 0.67 -12.60
CA ASP A 575 12.40 0.41 -13.76
C ASP A 575 12.52 -1.07 -14.16
N ILE A 576 11.72 -1.95 -13.56
CA ILE A 576 11.80 -3.41 -13.75
C ILE A 576 11.43 -3.87 -15.18
N ASN A 577 10.61 -3.08 -15.87
CA ASN A 577 10.21 -3.34 -17.27
C ASN A 577 11.33 -3.28 -18.29
N SER A 578 12.44 -2.67 -17.92
CA SER A 578 13.59 -2.54 -18.78
C SER A 578 14.45 -3.80 -18.83
N ILE A 579 14.08 -4.88 -18.12
CA ILE A 579 14.85 -6.12 -18.11
C ILE A 579 14.46 -6.98 -19.32
N ASN A 580 15.44 -7.27 -20.15
CA ASN A 580 15.32 -8.20 -21.27
C ASN A 580 16.32 -9.33 -21.10
N ASP A 581 15.87 -10.58 -21.24
CA ASP A 581 16.74 -11.75 -21.21
C ASP A 581 17.67 -11.78 -22.43
N GLU A 582 17.17 -11.29 -23.60
CA GLU A 582 17.95 -11.11 -24.82
C GLU A 582 18.07 -9.62 -25.19
N MET A 583 19.29 -9.11 -25.25
CA MET A 583 19.59 -7.75 -25.69
C MET A 583 19.68 -7.70 -27.22
N THR A 584 18.68 -7.11 -27.86
CA THR A 584 18.57 -6.96 -29.33
C THR A 584 18.65 -5.50 -29.75
N LYS A 585 18.77 -5.24 -31.03
CA LYS A 585 18.76 -3.85 -31.56
C LYS A 585 17.42 -3.14 -31.37
N ASP A 586 16.35 -3.91 -31.21
CA ASP A 586 15.00 -3.38 -31.18
C ASP A 586 14.57 -3.06 -29.72
N ASN A 587 15.21 -3.70 -28.73
CA ASN A 587 14.85 -3.53 -27.34
C ASN A 587 15.89 -2.78 -26.49
N VAL A 588 17.13 -2.54 -26.99
CA VAL A 588 18.15 -1.74 -26.29
C VAL A 588 18.29 -0.37 -26.91
N TRP A 589 18.00 0.66 -26.17
CA TRP A 589 18.08 2.05 -26.63
C TRP A 589 18.46 3.01 -25.48
N ALA A 590 18.76 4.27 -25.82
CA ALA A 590 19.16 5.28 -24.85
C ALA A 590 18.32 6.54 -24.95
N TYR A 591 18.04 7.18 -23.82
CA TYR A 591 17.36 8.47 -23.74
C TYR A 591 17.94 9.39 -22.65
N PRO A 592 17.85 10.74 -22.84
CA PRO A 592 17.42 11.40 -24.06
C PRO A 592 18.42 11.15 -25.22
N ASN A 593 17.90 11.01 -26.42
CA ASN A 593 18.75 10.85 -27.60
C ASN A 593 18.11 11.59 -28.80
N PRO A 594 18.69 12.74 -29.26
CA PRO A 594 19.97 13.30 -28.85
C PRO A 594 19.94 13.96 -27.45
N VAL A 595 21.08 13.93 -26.75
CA VAL A 595 21.32 14.69 -25.52
C VAL A 595 21.58 16.14 -25.89
N LYS A 596 20.71 17.05 -25.48
CA LYS A 596 20.80 18.50 -25.78
C LYS A 596 21.74 19.23 -24.82
N PRO A 597 22.23 20.44 -25.17
CA PRO A 597 23.18 21.23 -24.37
C PRO A 597 22.66 21.59 -22.96
N ASP A 598 21.35 21.79 -22.83
CA ASP A 598 20.63 22.18 -21.63
C ASP A 598 20.28 21.00 -20.72
N TYR A 599 20.49 19.77 -21.17
CA TYR A 599 20.20 18.59 -20.37
C TYR A 599 21.28 18.35 -19.29
N THR A 600 20.87 18.26 -18.03
CA THR A 600 21.75 18.11 -16.87
C THR A 600 21.61 16.77 -16.15
N GLY A 601 20.63 15.95 -16.53
CA GLY A 601 20.40 14.63 -15.95
C GLY A 601 21.28 13.52 -16.54
N ASP A 602 21.09 12.30 -16.04
CA ASP A 602 21.76 11.10 -16.53
C ASP A 602 21.16 10.62 -17.85
N ILE A 603 22.02 10.12 -18.72
CA ILE A 603 21.62 9.44 -19.96
C ILE A 603 21.30 8.00 -19.59
N THR A 604 20.08 7.57 -19.78
CA THR A 604 19.62 6.21 -19.43
C THR A 604 19.70 5.30 -20.65
N ILE A 605 20.39 4.18 -20.51
CA ILE A 605 20.37 3.06 -21.45
C ILE A 605 19.45 2.00 -20.86
N THR A 606 18.44 1.58 -21.62
CA THR A 606 17.39 0.65 -21.17
C THR A 606 17.31 -0.58 -22.07
N GLY A 607 16.53 -1.60 -21.66
CA GLY A 607 16.37 -2.85 -22.40
C GLY A 607 17.53 -3.83 -22.19
N LEU A 608 18.26 -3.68 -21.11
CA LEU A 608 19.43 -4.50 -20.77
C LEU A 608 19.03 -5.76 -20.00
N ALA A 609 19.84 -6.80 -20.10
CA ALA A 609 19.75 -7.94 -19.18
C ALA A 609 20.25 -7.55 -17.78
N VAL A 610 19.86 -8.33 -16.76
CA VAL A 610 20.37 -8.13 -15.39
C VAL A 610 21.87 -8.27 -15.38
N ASN A 611 22.59 -7.38 -14.65
CA ASN A 611 24.04 -7.35 -14.54
C ASN A 611 24.78 -7.31 -15.88
N ALA A 612 24.14 -6.89 -16.96
CA ALA A 612 24.78 -6.75 -18.25
C ALA A 612 25.95 -5.75 -18.17
N THR A 613 27.07 -6.11 -18.77
CA THR A 613 28.21 -5.18 -18.93
C THR A 613 27.86 -4.17 -20.01
N VAL A 614 27.95 -2.88 -19.68
CA VAL A 614 27.74 -1.76 -20.60
C VAL A 614 29.06 -1.03 -20.83
N MET A 615 29.46 -0.92 -22.07
CA MET A 615 30.64 -0.17 -22.50
C MET A 615 30.24 0.97 -23.42
N ILE A 616 30.61 2.19 -23.07
CA ILE A 616 30.38 3.38 -23.89
C ILE A 616 31.68 3.68 -24.62
N LEU A 617 31.61 3.68 -25.91
CA LEU A 617 32.74 3.79 -26.80
C LEU A 617 32.58 5.04 -27.72
N THR A 618 33.69 5.63 -28.11
CA THR A 618 33.69 6.61 -29.23
C THR A 618 33.38 5.90 -30.53
N SER A 619 33.09 6.65 -31.60
CA SER A 619 32.83 6.09 -32.93
C SER A 619 34.01 5.29 -33.53
N ASN A 620 35.22 5.50 -33.04
CA ASN A 620 36.43 4.75 -33.43
C ASN A 620 36.74 3.56 -32.49
N GLY A 621 35.85 3.23 -31.54
CA GLY A 621 35.97 2.08 -30.63
C GLY A 621 36.75 2.32 -29.35
N SER A 622 37.21 3.55 -29.04
CA SER A 622 37.91 3.84 -27.79
C SER A 622 36.94 3.87 -26.63
N LEU A 623 37.29 3.17 -25.53
CA LEU A 623 36.48 3.12 -24.32
C LEU A 623 36.41 4.49 -23.63
N VAL A 624 35.19 4.95 -23.38
CA VAL A 624 34.88 6.22 -22.72
C VAL A 624 34.44 5.99 -21.29
N HIS A 625 33.52 5.02 -21.09
CA HIS A 625 32.97 4.69 -19.80
C HIS A 625 32.50 3.23 -19.79
N GLN A 626 32.42 2.62 -18.62
CA GLN A 626 31.89 1.26 -18.48
C GLN A 626 31.24 1.05 -17.11
N GLY A 627 30.30 0.12 -17.05
CA GLY A 627 29.66 -0.31 -15.82
C GLY A 627 28.77 -1.52 -16.04
N LYS A 628 27.99 -1.86 -15.03
CA LYS A 628 27.00 -2.93 -15.09
C LYS A 628 25.60 -2.36 -15.02
N SER A 629 24.66 -2.95 -15.75
CA SER A 629 23.26 -2.62 -15.64
C SER A 629 22.73 -2.96 -14.26
N SER A 630 21.86 -2.10 -13.72
CA SER A 630 21.02 -2.38 -12.57
C SER A 630 19.60 -2.48 -13.08
N SER A 631 18.95 -3.61 -12.90
CA SER A 631 17.54 -3.80 -13.25
C SER A 631 17.17 -3.48 -14.71
N GLY A 632 18.05 -3.88 -15.64
CA GLY A 632 17.80 -3.67 -17.08
C GLY A 632 18.09 -2.26 -17.59
N ILE A 633 18.60 -1.37 -16.74
CA ILE A 633 19.03 -0.02 -17.14
C ILE A 633 20.47 0.27 -16.71
N TYR A 634 21.08 1.23 -17.39
CA TYR A 634 22.37 1.80 -17.02
C TYR A 634 22.30 3.31 -17.13
N LYS A 635 22.63 4.03 -16.06
CA LYS A 635 22.67 5.50 -16.03
C LYS A 635 24.10 5.99 -16.23
N TRP A 636 24.28 6.92 -17.18
CA TRP A 636 25.56 7.53 -17.49
C TRP A 636 25.45 9.05 -17.41
N ASP A 637 26.29 9.67 -16.61
CA ASP A 637 26.35 11.12 -16.37
C ASP A 637 27.02 11.94 -17.53
N GLY A 638 27.34 11.28 -18.64
CA GLY A 638 27.98 11.92 -19.78
C GLY A 638 29.47 12.26 -19.54
N ARG A 639 30.14 11.55 -18.59
CA ARG A 639 31.57 11.73 -18.29
C ARG A 639 32.40 10.51 -18.73
N ASP A 640 33.67 10.77 -18.98
CA ASP A 640 34.66 9.71 -19.24
C ASP A 640 35.17 9.10 -17.93
N LEU A 641 36.03 8.05 -18.04
CA LEU A 641 36.64 7.38 -16.91
C LEU A 641 37.50 8.29 -16.02
N LYS A 642 37.80 9.51 -16.46
CA LYS A 642 38.54 10.53 -15.69
C LYS A 642 37.60 11.60 -15.09
N GLY A 643 36.29 11.41 -15.20
CA GLY A 643 35.28 12.34 -14.69
C GLY A 643 35.08 13.61 -15.54
N LYS A 644 35.65 13.70 -16.74
CA LYS A 644 35.51 14.85 -17.62
C LYS A 644 34.31 14.65 -18.55
N LYS A 645 33.46 15.70 -18.71
CA LYS A 645 32.32 15.67 -19.65
C LYS A 645 32.82 15.42 -21.07
N VAL A 646 32.19 14.46 -21.76
CA VAL A 646 32.55 14.07 -23.11
C VAL A 646 32.20 15.15 -24.14
N ALA A 647 32.83 15.18 -25.30
CA ALA A 647 32.58 16.14 -26.38
C ALA A 647 31.28 15.83 -27.15
N SER A 648 30.80 16.78 -27.96
CA SER A 648 29.74 16.51 -28.95
C SER A 648 30.19 15.39 -29.90
N GLY A 649 29.28 14.48 -30.20
CA GLY A 649 29.58 13.35 -31.08
C GLY A 649 28.60 12.20 -30.93
N ILE A 650 28.85 11.14 -31.69
CA ILE A 650 28.12 9.89 -31.59
C ILE A 650 28.95 8.89 -30.74
N TYR A 651 28.33 8.35 -29.73
CA TYR A 651 28.88 7.32 -28.86
C TYR A 651 28.17 5.99 -29.09
N MET A 652 28.94 4.91 -29.11
CA MET A 652 28.43 3.55 -29.26
C MET A 652 28.26 2.94 -27.88
N VAL A 653 27.14 2.34 -27.61
CA VAL A 653 26.90 1.55 -26.38
C VAL A 653 26.98 0.08 -26.77
N ALA A 654 27.99 -0.60 -26.35
CA ALA A 654 28.15 -2.05 -26.53
C ALA A 654 27.76 -2.77 -25.23
N THR A 655 27.00 -3.84 -25.33
CA THR A 655 26.50 -4.59 -24.18
C THR A 655 26.92 -6.05 -24.25
N ALA A 656 27.04 -6.70 -23.08
CA ALA A 656 27.24 -8.14 -22.96
C ALA A 656 26.48 -8.65 -21.74
N THR A 657 25.98 -9.88 -21.77
CA THR A 657 25.35 -10.53 -20.61
C THR A 657 26.33 -10.74 -19.47
N GLU A 658 25.86 -11.04 -18.27
CA GLU A 658 26.72 -11.36 -17.11
C GLU A 658 27.70 -12.49 -17.40
N ASN A 659 27.27 -13.49 -18.19
CA ASN A 659 28.09 -14.63 -18.62
C ASN A 659 29.05 -14.32 -19.75
N GLY A 660 29.10 -13.05 -20.20
CA GLY A 660 29.98 -12.59 -21.28
C GLY A 660 29.49 -12.91 -22.69
N GLU A 661 28.23 -13.36 -22.85
CA GLU A 661 27.62 -13.54 -24.17
C GLU A 661 27.42 -12.18 -24.83
N LYS A 662 27.58 -12.16 -26.15
CA LYS A 662 27.53 -10.92 -26.93
C LYS A 662 26.09 -10.37 -26.94
N GLY A 663 25.90 -9.17 -26.41
CA GLY A 663 24.65 -8.41 -26.49
C GLY A 663 24.56 -7.62 -27.81
N THR A 664 23.99 -6.44 -27.73
CA THR A 664 23.74 -5.56 -28.89
C THR A 664 24.52 -4.26 -28.81
N VAL A 665 24.38 -3.42 -29.82
CA VAL A 665 24.96 -2.08 -29.86
C VAL A 665 23.88 -1.05 -30.22
N CYS A 666 23.71 -0.03 -29.34
CA CYS A 666 22.92 1.16 -29.66
C CYS A 666 23.82 2.42 -29.76
N LYS A 667 23.23 3.56 -30.08
CA LYS A 667 23.97 4.83 -30.31
C LYS A 667 23.38 5.94 -29.44
N ILE A 668 24.25 6.82 -28.96
CA ILE A 668 23.89 8.05 -28.27
C ILE A 668 24.48 9.22 -29.02
N ALA A 669 23.66 10.18 -29.40
CA ALA A 669 24.11 11.45 -29.98
C ALA A 669 24.14 12.52 -28.89
N ILE A 670 25.30 13.13 -28.67
CA ILE A 670 25.50 14.25 -27.74
C ILE A 670 25.75 15.53 -28.55
N ILE A 671 24.95 16.55 -28.24
CA ILE A 671 25.04 17.90 -28.86
C ILE A 671 25.46 18.87 -27.74
N LYS A 672 26.43 19.73 -28.03
CA LYS A 672 26.86 20.81 -27.11
C LYS A 672 26.71 22.16 -27.75
#